data_c85fca8f72ef0f9bdd55e5ad717510cc
#
_entry.id   c85fca8f72ef0f9bdd55e5ad717510cc
#
_cell.length_a   1.000
_cell.length_b   1.000
_cell.length_c   1.000
_cell.angle_alpha   90.00
_cell.angle_beta   90.00
_cell.angle_gamma   90.00
#
_symmetry.space_group_name_H-M   'P 1'
#
loop_
_entity.id
_entity.type
_entity.pdbx_description
1 polymer ?
#
loop_
_entity_poly.entity_id
_entity_poly.type
_entity_poly.pdbx_seq_one_letter_code
_entity_poly.pdbx_strand_id
1 'polypeptide(L)'
;MANPTLIGALCALTFCGTLQAQTLTIDIPAGALQPALDQYARQTGVQLLYRAEDVQGRQSDGVRGQLDPGRALDALLAGTGLAVRRDGGAVMIFREAAGPSTAGNRDQGTELNTVTVTAQKRSQSAQDVPIAMTALSARTLETHRVQNLQDVARLTPGLLVSAFSQANPTIAIRGVSNTFSQIGVNKPVGVFVDDVFIPRNSAASFELFDLESIAVLKGPQGTLFGRNVTGGAIVINTRRPDTERIAVEGEIIAGNHGERQAKGLVNLPLGDGAALKISASSRQRDGTGRDRLTGREQDDIDSQNIRAQALVRLAPGVEATFSADYGDDSNGGRTLSSDTLGADGDVRTSELGVNQDYQRTIKGISARLAWRLAAGELTSISAWRRSASSEDYAGVGASYTFLTSGSQSVTRDEDEITTFSQELRYASPKWAHGNVVTGLYFSDEDGARRLGVRALAARTGALASATLAEQQVDSRSAGVFADGIVHLAPVVDLTLGARYTRDRKSASLVRSDLLRPASNFSVSALRNTWNEVTPRAVLTWRPAAGLMTYLSATRGFTSGGYNADASSATAFRMPFDPETVDNYELGLKSQWLHNRVRLNASVFHMKYRDKQELVNNTQTGILTIFNAGKATVDGSEIELAVKPASWLDLSANFAYLDGRYDRFVVGTVNNSGNPMSNSPRRQAGIAADLRYPVSFGYLVGAASYAWKDSYNTGAANDPNLQLPAFGLANLSAGVESPDGTWRLLAWVKNTNDTAYLLTRSTQVVRARYVGEPRTFGLSLTGRF
;
A
#
# COMPACT_ATOMS: atom_id res chain seq x y z
N MET A 1 29.85 6.92 -28.80
CA MET A 1 29.99 8.18 -29.57
C MET A 1 28.62 8.80 -29.72
N ALA A 2 28.57 10.09 -29.49
CA ALA A 2 27.45 11.02 -29.68
C ALA A 2 26.41 11.15 -28.56
N ASN A 3 26.66 12.14 -27.69
CA ASN A 3 25.66 12.95 -26.99
C ASN A 3 24.72 13.68 -27.95
N PRO A 4 23.51 14.02 -27.55
CA PRO A 4 23.21 15.43 -27.47
C PRO A 4 22.54 15.91 -26.18
N THR A 5 23.14 16.95 -25.63
CA THR A 5 22.61 17.98 -24.74
C THR A 5 21.33 18.61 -25.28
N LEU A 6 20.31 18.76 -24.42
CA LEU A 6 19.20 19.70 -24.61
C LEU A 6 18.99 20.51 -23.34
N ILE A 7 19.56 21.70 -23.34
CA ILE A 7 19.27 22.83 -22.46
C ILE A 7 17.98 23.49 -22.99
N GLY A 8 16.94 23.48 -22.16
CA GLY A 8 15.68 24.19 -22.40
C GLY A 8 15.50 25.28 -21.36
N ALA A 9 15.51 26.51 -21.79
CA ALA A 9 15.49 27.75 -21.06
C ALA A 9 14.27 27.92 -20.14
N LEU A 10 14.52 28.34 -18.90
CA LEU A 10 13.55 28.84 -17.95
C LEU A 10 13.35 30.33 -18.23
N CYS A 11 12.24 30.72 -18.86
CA CYS A 11 11.84 32.12 -18.95
C CYS A 11 11.19 32.54 -17.61
N ALA A 12 11.90 33.37 -16.88
CA ALA A 12 11.37 34.12 -15.75
C ALA A 12 10.44 35.25 -16.29
N LEU A 13 9.16 35.18 -15.93
CA LEU A 13 8.24 36.31 -16.04
C LEU A 13 7.98 36.84 -14.62
N THR A 14 8.70 37.87 -14.28
CA THR A 14 8.45 38.77 -13.17
C THR A 14 7.20 39.62 -13.48
N PHE A 15 6.09 39.31 -12.85
CA PHE A 15 4.96 40.25 -12.72
C PHE A 15 4.86 40.64 -11.24
N CYS A 16 5.46 41.77 -10.91
CA CYS A 16 5.28 42.45 -9.64
C CYS A 16 4.04 43.36 -9.77
N GLY A 17 2.89 42.85 -9.35
CA GLY A 17 1.67 43.64 -9.17
C GLY A 17 1.38 43.72 -7.68
N THR A 18 1.69 44.85 -7.07
CA THR A 18 1.29 45.21 -5.69
C THR A 18 -0.21 45.36 -5.62
N LEU A 19 -0.94 44.35 -5.12
CA LEU A 19 -2.32 44.53 -4.65
C LEU A 19 -2.27 45.32 -3.33
N GLN A 20 -2.57 46.60 -3.40
CA GLN A 20 -2.88 47.39 -2.22
C GLN A 20 -4.18 46.88 -1.61
N ALA A 21 -4.11 46.36 -0.38
CA ALA A 21 -5.30 46.08 0.43
C ALA A 21 -6.08 47.39 0.66
N GLN A 22 -7.30 47.48 0.15
CA GLN A 22 -8.19 48.62 0.39
C GLN A 22 -8.64 48.58 1.85
N THR A 23 -8.14 49.49 2.66
CA THR A 23 -8.66 49.73 4.00
C THR A 23 -9.98 50.50 3.91
N LEU A 24 -11.01 50.04 4.64
CA LEU A 24 -12.30 50.64 4.76
C LEU A 24 -12.45 51.26 6.16
N THR A 25 -13.17 52.37 6.24
CA THR A 25 -13.59 52.92 7.55
C THR A 25 -14.76 52.11 8.09
N ILE A 26 -14.52 51.34 9.12
CA ILE A 26 -15.50 50.45 9.76
C ILE A 26 -15.83 50.99 11.13
N ASP A 27 -17.11 51.10 11.41
CA ASP A 27 -17.65 51.53 12.72
C ASP A 27 -18.82 50.62 13.10
N ILE A 28 -18.54 49.62 13.96
CA ILE A 28 -19.49 48.66 14.44
C ILE A 28 -19.39 48.63 15.98
N PRO A 29 -20.45 49.04 16.69
CA PRO A 29 -20.45 49.08 18.15
C PRO A 29 -20.44 47.66 18.76
N ALA A 30 -19.97 47.57 20.00
CA ALA A 30 -20.09 46.35 20.79
C ALA A 30 -21.58 46.02 21.04
N GLY A 31 -21.93 44.73 21.02
CA GLY A 31 -23.28 44.26 21.18
C GLY A 31 -23.53 42.84 20.70
N ALA A 32 -24.76 42.46 20.45
CA ALA A 32 -25.09 41.14 19.95
C ALA A 32 -24.40 40.85 18.61
N LEU A 33 -23.82 39.66 18.47
CA LEU A 33 -22.97 39.30 17.33
C LEU A 33 -23.72 39.33 15.99
N GLN A 34 -24.97 38.88 15.94
CA GLN A 34 -25.72 38.83 14.69
C GLN A 34 -25.94 40.23 14.07
N PRO A 35 -26.43 41.26 14.79
CA PRO A 35 -26.51 42.63 14.26
C PRO A 35 -25.13 43.19 13.85
N ALA A 36 -24.07 42.87 14.59
CA ALA A 36 -22.70 43.30 14.25
C ALA A 36 -22.24 42.72 12.94
N LEU A 37 -22.48 41.43 12.65
CA LEU A 37 -22.20 40.79 11.39
C LEU A 37 -23.04 41.35 10.22
N ASP A 38 -24.30 41.65 10.45
CA ASP A 38 -25.15 42.27 9.42
C ASP A 38 -24.66 43.70 9.08
N GLN A 39 -24.18 44.45 10.08
CA GLN A 39 -23.60 45.77 9.86
C GLN A 39 -22.25 45.70 9.15
N TYR A 40 -21.41 44.69 9.48
CA TYR A 40 -20.17 44.41 8.77
C TYR A 40 -20.41 44.09 7.29
N ALA A 41 -21.34 43.20 6.98
CA ALA A 41 -21.69 42.86 5.61
C ALA A 41 -22.15 44.08 4.79
N ARG A 42 -22.93 44.97 5.39
CA ARG A 42 -23.38 46.23 4.76
C ARG A 42 -22.22 47.21 4.51
N GLN A 43 -21.27 47.34 5.44
CA GLN A 43 -20.14 48.27 5.31
C GLN A 43 -19.07 47.80 4.38
N THR A 44 -18.86 46.49 4.28
CA THR A 44 -17.75 45.90 3.49
C THR A 44 -18.18 45.30 2.16
N GLY A 45 -19.49 45.05 1.96
CA GLY A 45 -20.01 44.33 0.79
C GLY A 45 -19.70 42.82 0.78
N VAL A 46 -19.12 42.28 1.85
CA VAL A 46 -18.75 40.86 1.95
C VAL A 46 -19.99 40.02 2.25
N GLN A 47 -20.23 38.98 1.46
CA GLN A 47 -21.28 38.01 1.71
C GLN A 47 -20.90 37.07 2.87
N LEU A 48 -21.68 37.12 3.97
CA LEU A 48 -21.49 36.24 5.10
C LEU A 48 -22.50 35.08 5.05
N LEU A 49 -22.01 33.88 5.27
CA LEU A 49 -22.81 32.65 5.41
C LEU A 49 -22.60 32.09 6.81
N TYR A 50 -23.63 32.00 7.63
CA TYR A 50 -23.59 31.39 8.96
C TYR A 50 -24.94 30.78 9.34
N ARG A 51 -24.94 29.85 10.28
CA ARG A 51 -26.16 29.30 10.86
C ARG A 51 -26.63 30.22 11.95
N ALA A 52 -27.92 30.54 12.00
CA ALA A 52 -28.49 31.39 13.02
C ALA A 52 -28.21 30.89 14.45
N GLU A 53 -28.22 29.59 14.64
CA GLU A 53 -27.91 28.92 15.91
C GLU A 53 -26.45 29.10 16.38
N ASP A 54 -25.51 29.36 15.48
CA ASP A 54 -24.07 29.54 15.80
C ASP A 54 -23.77 30.94 16.34
N VAL A 55 -24.54 31.95 15.95
CA VAL A 55 -24.36 33.36 16.34
C VAL A 55 -25.33 33.83 17.43
N GLN A 56 -26.44 33.11 17.64
CA GLN A 56 -27.48 33.47 18.60
C GLN A 56 -26.94 33.44 20.05
N GLY A 57 -27.20 34.52 20.78
CA GLY A 57 -26.78 34.68 22.19
C GLY A 57 -25.31 35.04 22.40
N ARG A 58 -24.52 35.24 21.32
CA ARG A 58 -23.14 35.71 21.42
C ARG A 58 -23.02 37.22 21.36
N GLN A 59 -21.97 37.75 21.99
CA GLN A 59 -21.64 39.16 22.02
C GLN A 59 -20.34 39.41 21.23
N SER A 60 -20.23 40.59 20.61
CA SER A 60 -19.00 41.07 19.97
C SER A 60 -18.56 42.35 20.67
N ASP A 61 -17.26 42.52 20.83
CA ASP A 61 -16.66 43.75 21.40
C ASP A 61 -16.73 44.95 20.44
N GLY A 62 -17.28 44.74 19.24
CA GLY A 62 -17.33 45.72 18.17
C GLY A 62 -16.00 46.03 17.54
N VAL A 63 -15.97 46.86 16.50
CA VAL A 63 -14.70 47.25 15.83
C VAL A 63 -14.86 48.66 15.24
N ARG A 64 -13.81 49.49 15.42
CA ARG A 64 -13.76 50.86 14.86
C ARG A 64 -12.38 51.17 14.30
N GLY A 65 -12.31 51.77 13.11
CA GLY A 65 -11.09 52.28 12.52
C GLY A 65 -11.00 52.07 11.01
N GLN A 66 -9.86 52.46 10.47
CA GLN A 66 -9.48 52.11 9.08
C GLN A 66 -8.83 50.75 9.07
N LEU A 67 -9.56 49.73 8.67
CA LEU A 67 -9.13 48.35 8.73
C LEU A 67 -9.35 47.64 7.40
N ASP A 68 -8.55 46.65 7.14
CA ASP A 68 -8.82 45.64 6.12
C ASP A 68 -10.07 44.83 6.51
N PRO A 69 -10.99 44.55 5.58
CA PRO A 69 -12.21 43.80 5.91
C PRO A 69 -11.96 42.47 6.63
N GLY A 70 -10.86 41.78 6.30
CA GLY A 70 -10.52 40.53 6.96
C GLY A 70 -10.20 40.72 8.45
N ARG A 71 -9.35 41.68 8.78
CA ARG A 71 -8.99 42.03 10.16
C ARG A 71 -10.16 42.55 10.99
N ALA A 72 -11.07 43.27 10.34
CA ALA A 72 -12.28 43.77 11.02
C ALA A 72 -13.20 42.60 11.40
N LEU A 73 -13.38 41.61 10.54
CA LEU A 73 -14.16 40.43 10.84
C LEU A 73 -13.55 39.57 11.94
N ASP A 74 -12.22 39.40 11.88
CA ASP A 74 -11.48 38.66 12.90
C ASP A 74 -11.61 39.32 14.29
N ALA A 75 -11.61 40.65 14.35
CA ALA A 75 -11.85 41.41 15.58
C ALA A 75 -13.31 41.27 16.09
N LEU A 76 -14.29 41.26 15.20
CA LEU A 76 -15.71 41.06 15.57
C LEU A 76 -15.97 39.67 16.14
N LEU A 77 -15.21 38.68 15.69
CA LEU A 77 -15.36 37.27 16.12
C LEU A 77 -14.43 36.90 17.28
N ALA A 78 -13.51 37.78 17.68
CA ALA A 78 -12.63 37.52 18.80
C ALA A 78 -13.44 37.21 20.08
N GLY A 79 -13.06 36.15 20.81
CA GLY A 79 -13.74 35.70 22.02
C GLY A 79 -15.10 35.00 21.80
N THR A 80 -15.61 34.93 20.56
CA THR A 80 -16.91 34.28 20.27
C THR A 80 -16.82 32.76 20.08
N GLY A 81 -15.62 32.19 19.89
CA GLY A 81 -15.45 30.77 19.59
C GLY A 81 -15.98 30.37 18.21
N LEU A 82 -16.03 31.32 17.27
CA LEU A 82 -16.39 31.10 15.88
C LEU A 82 -15.16 31.28 15.00
N ALA A 83 -15.03 30.44 13.98
CA ALA A 83 -13.99 30.48 12.97
C ALA A 83 -14.53 30.97 11.63
N VAL A 84 -13.62 31.53 10.82
CA VAL A 84 -13.92 32.05 9.49
C VAL A 84 -13.27 31.18 8.43
N ARG A 85 -14.03 30.78 7.42
CA ARG A 85 -13.52 30.18 6.19
C ARG A 85 -13.89 31.08 5.02
N ARG A 86 -12.88 31.53 4.26
CA ARG A 86 -13.07 32.37 3.08
C ARG A 86 -13.00 31.46 1.85
N ASP A 87 -14.06 31.46 1.04
CA ASP A 87 -14.14 30.62 -0.17
C ASP A 87 -14.81 31.43 -1.29
N GLY A 88 -14.03 31.77 -2.33
CA GLY A 88 -14.54 32.34 -3.59
C GLY A 88 -15.41 33.60 -3.51
N GLY A 89 -15.15 34.52 -2.57
CA GLY A 89 -15.90 35.78 -2.40
C GLY A 89 -17.01 35.71 -1.36
N ALA A 90 -17.33 34.55 -0.82
CA ALA A 90 -18.20 34.38 0.35
C ALA A 90 -17.38 34.03 1.59
N VAL A 91 -17.76 34.54 2.75
CA VAL A 91 -17.13 34.26 4.03
C VAL A 91 -18.07 33.41 4.87
N MET A 92 -17.68 32.21 5.16
CA MET A 92 -18.43 31.27 5.98
C MET A 92 -17.98 31.40 7.44
N ILE A 93 -18.92 31.70 8.34
CA ILE A 93 -18.68 31.71 9.78
C ILE A 93 -19.33 30.47 10.36
N PHE A 94 -18.59 29.69 11.11
CA PHE A 94 -19.07 28.47 11.72
C PHE A 94 -18.50 28.32 13.12
N ARG A 95 -19.20 27.57 13.96
CA ARG A 95 -18.62 27.16 15.24
C ARG A 95 -17.39 26.34 14.94
N GLU A 96 -16.26 26.68 15.48
CA GLU A 96 -15.06 25.89 15.41
C GLU A 96 -15.36 24.53 16.06
N ALA A 97 -15.94 23.62 15.27
CA ALA A 97 -15.86 22.22 15.60
C ALA A 97 -14.37 21.92 15.55
N ALA A 98 -13.78 21.50 16.67
CA ALA A 98 -12.37 21.24 16.80
C ALA A 98 -11.87 20.55 15.52
N GLY A 99 -11.27 21.34 14.63
CA GLY A 99 -10.66 20.86 13.40
C GLY A 99 -9.56 19.87 13.72
N PRO A 100 -9.11 19.00 12.81
CA PRO A 100 -8.05 18.05 13.10
C PRO A 100 -6.80 18.82 13.52
N SER A 101 -6.65 19.00 14.82
CA SER A 101 -5.47 19.57 15.46
C SER A 101 -4.33 18.56 15.25
N THR A 102 -3.38 18.91 14.43
CA THR A 102 -2.06 18.28 14.42
C THR A 102 -1.40 18.49 15.77
N ALA A 103 -1.04 17.38 16.41
CA ALA A 103 -0.14 17.21 17.55
C ALA A 103 -0.04 18.41 18.53
N GLY A 104 -0.91 18.45 19.50
CA GLY A 104 -0.87 19.38 20.63
C GLY A 104 -2.24 19.39 21.32
N ASN A 105 -2.38 18.59 22.37
CA ASN A 105 -3.53 18.53 23.27
C ASN A 105 -4.88 18.17 22.60
N ARG A 106 -4.96 16.99 21.99
CA ARG A 106 -6.25 16.40 21.62
C ARG A 106 -6.93 15.92 22.88
N ASP A 107 -8.05 16.60 23.17
CA ASP A 107 -9.12 16.04 24.00
C ASP A 107 -9.24 14.54 23.67
N GLN A 108 -9.12 13.68 24.67
CA GLN A 108 -9.25 12.24 24.50
C GLN A 108 -10.73 11.95 24.26
N GLY A 109 -11.18 12.18 23.02
CA GLY A 109 -12.56 11.88 22.63
C GLY A 109 -12.90 10.44 22.98
N THR A 110 -14.08 10.22 23.50
CA THR A 110 -14.59 8.89 23.84
C THR A 110 -14.96 8.07 22.60
N GLU A 111 -14.70 8.59 21.40
CA GLU A 111 -15.05 8.02 20.11
C GLU A 111 -13.85 7.37 19.42
N LEU A 112 -14.10 6.34 18.61
CA LEU A 112 -13.11 5.74 17.73
C LEU A 112 -12.71 6.71 16.62
N ASN A 113 -11.43 6.76 16.27
CA ASN A 113 -10.93 7.60 15.19
C ASN A 113 -11.58 7.23 13.84
N THR A 114 -11.99 8.24 13.08
CA THR A 114 -12.45 8.07 11.71
C THR A 114 -11.24 8.08 10.77
N VAL A 115 -11.11 7.04 9.94
CA VAL A 115 -10.06 6.96 8.93
C VAL A 115 -10.64 7.41 7.58
N THR A 116 -10.03 8.44 7.00
CA THR A 116 -10.36 8.89 5.64
C THR A 116 -9.56 8.07 4.62
N VAL A 117 -10.23 7.64 3.57
CA VAL A 117 -9.64 6.81 2.51
C VAL A 117 -9.98 7.37 1.12
N THR A 118 -9.16 7.05 0.12
CA THR A 118 -9.37 7.39 -1.30
C THR A 118 -9.79 6.17 -2.13
N ALA A 119 -10.39 5.17 -1.47
CA ALA A 119 -10.73 3.87 -2.05
C ALA A 119 -11.64 3.92 -3.29
N GLN A 120 -12.46 4.95 -3.42
CA GLN A 120 -13.33 5.17 -4.60
C GLN A 120 -12.85 6.36 -5.45
N LYS A 121 -11.55 6.65 -5.42
CA LYS A 121 -10.97 7.82 -6.09
C LYS A 121 -11.58 9.15 -5.60
N ARG A 122 -12.14 9.14 -4.40
CA ARG A 122 -12.71 10.26 -3.65
C ARG A 122 -12.31 10.15 -2.19
N SER A 123 -12.13 11.28 -1.53
CA SER A 123 -11.88 11.31 -0.09
C SER A 123 -13.19 11.06 0.67
N GLN A 124 -13.27 9.95 1.40
CA GLN A 124 -14.46 9.50 2.12
C GLN A 124 -14.05 8.82 3.43
N SER A 125 -14.95 8.82 4.43
CA SER A 125 -14.76 7.97 5.60
C SER A 125 -14.77 6.50 5.19
N ALA A 126 -13.89 5.68 5.75
CA ALA A 126 -13.85 4.24 5.50
C ALA A 126 -15.19 3.55 5.82
N GLN A 127 -16.00 4.12 6.74
CA GLN A 127 -17.31 3.59 7.10
C GLN A 127 -18.39 3.91 6.04
N ASP A 128 -18.20 4.95 5.22
CA ASP A 128 -19.16 5.34 4.18
C ASP A 128 -18.92 4.62 2.85
N VAL A 129 -17.82 3.92 2.72
CA VAL A 129 -17.44 3.20 1.49
C VAL A 129 -17.98 1.78 1.51
N PRO A 130 -18.88 1.37 0.57
CA PRO A 130 -19.46 0.03 0.53
C PRO A 130 -18.50 -0.98 -0.13
N ILE A 131 -17.36 -1.22 0.50
CA ILE A 131 -16.31 -2.18 0.14
C ILE A 131 -15.76 -2.76 1.43
N ALA A 132 -15.52 -4.07 1.47
CA ALA A 132 -14.76 -4.68 2.56
C ALA A 132 -13.32 -4.16 2.53
N MET A 133 -12.88 -3.53 3.62
CA MET A 133 -11.53 -2.97 3.73
C MET A 133 -11.06 -2.89 5.16
N THR A 134 -9.76 -3.01 5.37
CA THR A 134 -9.08 -2.61 6.61
C THR A 134 -8.35 -1.29 6.36
N ALA A 135 -8.64 -0.27 7.17
CA ALA A 135 -8.02 1.05 7.07
C ALA A 135 -7.21 1.34 8.34
N LEU A 136 -5.91 1.56 8.18
CA LEU A 136 -4.95 1.84 9.25
C LEU A 136 -4.58 3.32 9.22
N SER A 137 -4.79 4.02 10.32
CA SER A 137 -4.42 5.43 10.48
C SER A 137 -2.93 5.60 10.75
N ALA A 138 -2.38 6.81 10.54
CA ALA A 138 -1.00 7.16 10.92
C ALA A 138 -0.68 6.75 12.36
N ARG A 139 -1.58 7.03 13.30
CA ARG A 139 -1.43 6.65 14.71
C ARG A 139 -1.32 5.14 14.90
N THR A 140 -2.19 4.34 14.27
CA THR A 140 -2.13 2.87 14.33
C THR A 140 -0.81 2.36 13.76
N LEU A 141 -0.36 2.91 12.61
CA LEU A 141 0.91 2.55 11.99
C LEU A 141 2.11 2.84 12.90
N GLU A 142 2.12 4.00 13.57
CA GLU A 142 3.17 4.39 14.52
C GLU A 142 3.14 3.53 15.80
N THR A 143 1.96 3.36 16.43
CA THR A 143 1.82 2.68 17.71
C THR A 143 2.19 1.19 17.62
N HIS A 144 1.79 0.52 16.51
CA HIS A 144 2.15 -0.86 16.23
C HIS A 144 3.49 -1.01 15.49
N ARG A 145 4.23 0.10 15.28
CA ARG A 145 5.54 0.10 14.59
C ARG A 145 5.49 -0.64 13.25
N VAL A 146 4.52 -0.28 12.43
CA VAL A 146 4.39 -0.83 11.08
C VAL A 146 5.50 -0.26 10.21
N GLN A 147 6.43 -1.11 9.79
CA GLN A 147 7.61 -0.72 9.01
C GLN A 147 7.55 -1.23 7.57
N ASN A 148 6.81 -2.31 7.32
CA ASN A 148 6.69 -2.96 6.02
C ASN A 148 5.31 -3.59 5.83
N LEU A 149 5.04 -4.15 4.64
CA LEU A 149 3.76 -4.79 4.33
C LEU A 149 3.50 -6.07 5.14
N GLN A 150 4.53 -6.74 5.66
CA GLN A 150 4.34 -7.90 6.54
C GLN A 150 3.74 -7.48 7.89
N ASP A 151 4.14 -6.30 8.41
CA ASP A 151 3.53 -5.73 9.61
C ASP A 151 2.07 -5.31 9.35
N VAL A 152 1.75 -4.76 8.16
CA VAL A 152 0.36 -4.48 7.75
C VAL A 152 -0.47 -5.77 7.74
N ALA A 153 0.08 -6.88 7.25
CA ALA A 153 -0.62 -8.17 7.19
C ALA A 153 -0.94 -8.74 8.58
N ARG A 154 -0.14 -8.42 9.61
CA ARG A 154 -0.43 -8.83 11.00
C ARG A 154 -1.66 -8.14 11.58
N LEU A 155 -1.98 -6.94 11.11
CA LEU A 155 -3.13 -6.16 11.53
C LEU A 155 -4.35 -6.31 10.61
N THR A 156 -4.19 -7.03 9.48
CA THR A 156 -5.20 -7.11 8.42
C THR A 156 -5.55 -8.58 8.13
N PRO A 157 -6.66 -9.10 8.63
CA PRO A 157 -7.08 -10.47 8.32
C PRO A 157 -7.42 -10.59 6.82
N GLY A 158 -7.11 -11.76 6.25
CA GLY A 158 -7.27 -12.01 4.82
C GLY A 158 -6.12 -11.48 3.96
N LEU A 159 -5.18 -10.71 4.52
CA LEU A 159 -3.92 -10.32 3.86
C LEU A 159 -2.80 -11.25 4.30
N LEU A 160 -2.08 -11.82 3.35
CA LEU A 160 -0.86 -12.59 3.53
C LEU A 160 0.28 -11.90 2.77
N VAL A 161 1.40 -11.70 3.44
CA VAL A 161 2.65 -11.28 2.79
C VAL A 161 3.71 -12.30 3.15
N SER A 162 4.23 -13.00 2.15
CA SER A 162 5.30 -13.98 2.29
C SER A 162 6.41 -13.66 1.30
N ALA A 163 7.59 -14.22 1.51
CA ALA A 163 8.71 -13.93 0.63
C ALA A 163 9.58 -15.17 0.43
N PHE A 164 9.60 -15.65 -0.79
CA PHE A 164 10.63 -16.58 -1.29
C PHE A 164 11.93 -15.81 -1.53
N SER A 165 11.85 -14.64 -2.10
CA SER A 165 12.93 -13.74 -2.44
C SER A 165 12.60 -12.32 -1.92
N GLN A 166 13.61 -11.53 -1.62
CA GLN A 166 13.40 -10.13 -1.21
C GLN A 166 12.91 -9.29 -2.40
N ALA A 167 13.41 -9.61 -3.61
CA ALA A 167 13.00 -8.95 -4.84
C ALA A 167 11.53 -9.23 -5.22
N ASN A 168 10.96 -10.35 -4.75
CA ASN A 168 9.64 -10.76 -5.23
C ASN A 168 8.74 -11.32 -4.12
N PRO A 169 8.30 -10.47 -3.17
CA PRO A 169 7.35 -10.89 -2.16
C PRO A 169 6.01 -11.30 -2.78
N THR A 170 5.41 -12.35 -2.24
CA THR A 170 4.05 -12.78 -2.57
C THR A 170 3.07 -12.05 -1.68
N ILE A 171 2.15 -11.30 -2.28
CA ILE A 171 1.05 -10.63 -1.59
C ILE A 171 -0.24 -11.35 -1.99
N ALA A 172 -1.01 -11.81 -0.98
CA ALA A 172 -2.30 -12.44 -1.19
C ALA A 172 -3.39 -11.72 -0.40
N ILE A 173 -4.52 -11.45 -1.04
CA ILE A 173 -5.75 -10.99 -0.38
C ILE A 173 -6.82 -12.03 -0.67
N ARG A 174 -7.50 -12.55 0.38
CA ARG A 174 -8.52 -13.59 0.27
C ARG A 174 -8.01 -14.85 -0.47
N GLY A 175 -6.74 -15.23 -0.24
CA GLY A 175 -6.10 -16.36 -0.92
C GLY A 175 -5.73 -16.11 -2.39
N VAL A 176 -6.02 -14.93 -2.91
CA VAL A 176 -5.69 -14.54 -4.29
C VAL A 176 -4.24 -14.08 -4.36
N SER A 177 -3.41 -14.90 -4.97
CA SER A 177 -1.96 -14.63 -5.11
C SER A 177 -1.39 -15.27 -6.35
N ASN A 178 -0.18 -14.86 -6.71
CA ASN A 178 0.75 -15.65 -7.51
C ASN A 178 2.18 -15.47 -7.00
N THR A 179 3.02 -16.48 -7.23
CA THR A 179 4.41 -16.53 -6.78
C THR A 179 5.40 -16.23 -7.92
N PHE A 180 4.92 -15.75 -9.07
CA PHE A 180 5.74 -15.54 -10.26
C PHE A 180 6.73 -14.39 -10.06
N SER A 181 7.99 -14.59 -10.44
CA SER A 181 9.04 -13.56 -10.41
C SER A 181 9.33 -12.94 -11.79
N GLN A 182 8.78 -13.51 -12.85
CA GLN A 182 9.08 -13.14 -14.22
C GLN A 182 8.60 -11.72 -14.56
N ILE A 183 9.39 -10.96 -15.33
CA ILE A 183 8.94 -9.70 -15.91
C ILE A 183 7.78 -9.95 -16.91
N GLY A 184 6.91 -8.99 -17.06
CA GLY A 184 5.73 -9.13 -17.93
C GLY A 184 4.62 -10.00 -17.35
N VAL A 185 4.83 -10.65 -16.20
CA VAL A 185 3.81 -11.34 -15.44
C VAL A 185 3.31 -10.42 -14.31
N ASN A 186 2.01 -10.24 -14.26
CA ASN A 186 1.40 -9.32 -13.32
C ASN A 186 1.01 -9.99 -12.01
N LYS A 187 0.99 -9.23 -10.93
CA LYS A 187 0.53 -9.66 -9.61
C LYS A 187 -0.98 -9.38 -9.47
N PRO A 188 -1.74 -10.22 -8.76
CA PRO A 188 -3.19 -10.05 -8.62
C PRO A 188 -3.60 -9.06 -7.51
N VAL A 189 -2.65 -8.51 -6.78
CA VAL A 189 -2.86 -7.46 -5.76
C VAL A 189 -2.09 -6.22 -6.19
N GLY A 190 -2.82 -5.13 -6.43
CA GLY A 190 -2.23 -3.84 -6.81
C GLY A 190 -1.75 -3.06 -5.58
N VAL A 191 -0.58 -2.43 -5.67
CA VAL A 191 -0.10 -1.48 -4.66
C VAL A 191 -0.08 -0.09 -5.28
N PHE A 192 -0.65 0.88 -4.58
CA PHE A 192 -0.75 2.28 -5.02
C PHE A 192 -0.18 3.19 -3.93
N VAL A 193 0.66 4.14 -4.33
CA VAL A 193 1.17 5.20 -3.44
C VAL A 193 0.72 6.54 -4.00
N ASP A 194 -0.06 7.29 -3.25
CA ASP A 194 -0.63 8.59 -3.67
C ASP A 194 -1.29 8.53 -5.07
N ASP A 195 -2.16 7.53 -5.28
CA ASP A 195 -2.83 7.18 -6.54
C ASP A 195 -1.92 6.61 -7.66
N VAL A 196 -0.60 6.58 -7.50
CA VAL A 196 0.34 6.02 -8.49
C VAL A 196 0.48 4.51 -8.32
N PHE A 197 0.22 3.73 -9.38
CA PHE A 197 0.42 2.28 -9.38
C PHE A 197 1.90 1.90 -9.30
N ILE A 198 2.22 0.95 -8.43
CA ILE A 198 3.56 0.37 -8.27
C ILE A 198 3.57 -0.98 -9.00
N PRO A 199 4.23 -1.10 -10.14
CA PRO A 199 4.06 -2.25 -11.05
C PRO A 199 4.67 -3.55 -10.51
N ARG A 200 5.60 -3.49 -9.56
CA ARG A 200 6.29 -4.64 -9.01
C ARG A 200 6.22 -4.70 -7.50
N ASN A 201 6.07 -5.90 -6.96
CA ASN A 201 6.10 -6.11 -5.52
C ASN A 201 7.47 -5.78 -4.90
N SER A 202 8.57 -5.94 -5.64
CA SER A 202 9.89 -5.47 -5.22
C SER A 202 9.89 -3.97 -4.94
N ALA A 203 9.30 -3.16 -5.84
CA ALA A 203 9.16 -1.73 -5.64
C ALA A 203 8.18 -1.35 -4.52
N ALA A 204 7.29 -2.27 -4.10
CA ALA A 204 6.34 -2.07 -3.00
C ALA A 204 6.88 -2.50 -1.64
N SER A 205 8.04 -3.17 -1.58
CA SER A 205 8.69 -3.63 -0.34
C SER A 205 9.62 -2.57 0.23
N PHE A 206 9.19 -1.32 0.27
CA PHE A 206 9.97 -0.21 0.84
C PHE A 206 9.62 0.02 2.31
N GLU A 207 10.52 0.72 3.02
CA GLU A 207 10.28 1.15 4.39
C GLU A 207 9.07 2.09 4.43
N LEU A 208 8.08 1.76 5.25
CA LEU A 208 6.87 2.56 5.43
C LEU A 208 7.14 3.68 6.43
N PHE A 209 7.21 4.92 5.97
CA PHE A 209 7.43 6.12 6.79
C PHE A 209 6.67 7.32 6.22
N ASP A 210 6.41 8.32 7.06
CA ASP A 210 5.68 9.55 6.69
C ASP A 210 4.33 9.26 6.02
N LEU A 211 3.54 8.37 6.64
CA LEU A 211 2.25 7.95 6.10
C LEU A 211 1.09 8.63 6.83
N GLU A 212 0.05 8.94 6.07
CA GLU A 212 -1.25 9.36 6.59
C GLU A 212 -2.14 8.14 6.86
N SER A 213 -2.19 7.20 5.91
CA SER A 213 -3.02 6.00 6.04
C SER A 213 -2.58 4.89 5.10
N ILE A 214 -2.95 3.65 5.45
CA ILE A 214 -2.95 2.51 4.54
C ILE A 214 -4.35 1.92 4.51
N ALA A 215 -4.91 1.72 3.32
CA ALA A 215 -6.17 1.01 3.14
C ALA A 215 -5.93 -0.26 2.33
N VAL A 216 -6.34 -1.41 2.87
CA VAL A 216 -6.34 -2.70 2.18
C VAL A 216 -7.76 -2.98 1.70
N LEU A 217 -8.00 -2.81 0.41
CA LEU A 217 -9.27 -3.05 -0.25
C LEU A 217 -9.35 -4.52 -0.63
N LYS A 218 -10.35 -5.23 -0.15
CA LYS A 218 -10.47 -6.67 -0.31
C LYS A 218 -11.44 -7.02 -1.43
N GLY A 219 -11.08 -8.02 -2.25
CA GLY A 219 -11.82 -8.39 -3.45
C GLY A 219 -11.54 -7.50 -4.67
N PRO A 220 -12.05 -7.88 -5.86
CA PRO A 220 -11.72 -7.24 -7.13
C PRO A 220 -12.04 -5.73 -7.18
N GLN A 221 -11.08 -4.92 -7.64
CA GLN A 221 -11.18 -3.47 -7.76
C GLN A 221 -11.01 -2.98 -9.22
N GLY A 222 -11.35 -3.82 -10.20
CA GLY A 222 -11.05 -3.62 -11.62
C GLY A 222 -11.60 -2.32 -12.22
N THR A 223 -12.77 -1.85 -11.79
CA THR A 223 -13.43 -0.66 -12.35
C THR A 223 -12.63 0.62 -12.09
N LEU A 224 -12.20 0.88 -10.87
CA LEU A 224 -11.52 2.13 -10.49
C LEU A 224 -9.99 2.04 -10.54
N PHE A 225 -9.43 0.86 -10.30
CA PHE A 225 -7.98 0.65 -10.22
C PHE A 225 -7.40 -0.04 -11.46
N GLY A 226 -8.26 -0.61 -12.32
CA GLY A 226 -7.87 -1.21 -13.59
C GLY A 226 -7.40 -2.65 -13.48
N ARG A 227 -6.32 -2.97 -14.20
CA ARG A 227 -5.74 -4.33 -14.23
C ARG A 227 -5.04 -4.70 -12.93
N ASN A 228 -4.81 -6.00 -12.72
CA ASN A 228 -3.91 -6.53 -11.69
C ASN A 228 -4.40 -6.29 -10.25
N VAL A 229 -5.71 -6.30 -10.06
CA VAL A 229 -6.39 -6.07 -8.76
C VAL A 229 -7.52 -7.10 -8.54
N THR A 230 -7.30 -8.35 -8.99
CA THR A 230 -8.25 -9.45 -8.82
C THR A 230 -8.43 -9.86 -7.36
N GLY A 231 -7.36 -9.81 -6.56
CA GLY A 231 -7.43 -10.05 -5.11
C GLY A 231 -7.82 -8.80 -4.33
N GLY A 232 -7.45 -7.64 -4.83
CA GLY A 232 -7.66 -6.37 -4.14
C GLY A 232 -6.59 -5.34 -4.41
N ALA A 233 -6.58 -4.28 -3.60
CA ALA A 233 -5.58 -3.22 -3.70
C ALA A 233 -5.10 -2.78 -2.31
N ILE A 234 -3.83 -2.42 -2.21
CA ILE A 234 -3.23 -1.74 -1.06
C ILE A 234 -3.00 -0.29 -1.47
N VAL A 235 -3.72 0.63 -0.84
CA VAL A 235 -3.63 2.07 -1.10
C VAL A 235 -2.89 2.73 0.05
N ILE A 236 -1.74 3.30 -0.24
CA ILE A 236 -0.86 3.97 0.71
C ILE A 236 -0.93 5.47 0.43
N ASN A 237 -1.35 6.24 1.42
CA ASN A 237 -1.38 7.68 1.34
C ASN A 237 -0.26 8.25 2.22
N THR A 238 0.57 9.12 1.65
CA THR A 238 1.59 9.85 2.40
C THR A 238 0.99 11.11 3.01
N ARG A 239 1.59 11.61 4.11
CA ARG A 239 1.18 12.90 4.68
C ARG A 239 1.44 14.01 3.67
N ARG A 240 0.48 14.91 3.48
CA ARG A 240 0.61 16.04 2.55
C ARG A 240 1.45 17.16 3.15
N PRO A 241 2.17 17.96 2.33
CA PRO A 241 2.79 19.19 2.81
C PRO A 241 1.75 20.15 3.42
N ASP A 242 2.08 20.73 4.57
CA ASP A 242 1.24 21.73 5.28
C ASP A 242 1.71 23.14 4.91
N THR A 243 0.81 23.97 4.37
CA THR A 243 1.12 25.33 3.95
C THR A 243 1.08 26.35 5.08
N GLU A 244 0.70 25.93 6.29
CA GLU A 244 0.47 26.85 7.42
C GLU A 244 1.52 26.69 8.53
N ARG A 245 2.13 25.50 8.67
CA ARG A 245 2.97 25.17 9.83
C ARG A 245 4.33 24.65 9.43
N ILE A 246 5.36 25.14 10.11
CA ILE A 246 6.65 24.48 10.16
C ILE A 246 6.49 23.24 11.06
N ALA A 247 6.95 22.10 10.61
CA ALA A 247 7.00 20.89 11.44
C ALA A 247 8.35 20.19 11.23
N VAL A 248 8.95 19.79 12.33
CA VAL A 248 10.16 18.96 12.34
C VAL A 248 9.86 17.73 13.20
N GLU A 249 9.95 16.55 12.62
CA GLU A 249 9.78 15.30 13.35
C GLU A 249 11.04 14.45 13.19
N GLY A 250 11.46 13.77 14.24
CA GLY A 250 12.56 12.82 14.21
C GLY A 250 12.27 11.60 15.08
N GLU A 251 12.70 10.43 14.65
CA GLU A 251 12.67 9.19 15.43
C GLU A 251 14.01 8.48 15.33
N ILE A 252 14.58 8.11 16.48
CA ILE A 252 15.78 7.27 16.57
C ILE A 252 15.39 5.97 17.25
N ILE A 253 15.87 4.86 16.70
CA ILE A 253 15.56 3.51 17.15
C ILE A 253 16.87 2.74 17.33
N ALA A 254 17.00 2.04 18.46
CA ALA A 254 18.08 1.10 18.72
C ALA A 254 17.50 -0.22 19.26
N GLY A 255 18.04 -1.35 18.80
CA GLY A 255 17.53 -2.65 19.17
C GLY A 255 18.61 -3.75 19.18
N ASN A 256 18.18 -4.96 19.50
CA ASN A 256 19.04 -6.13 19.37
C ASN A 256 19.40 -6.40 17.89
N HIS A 257 20.33 -7.30 17.65
CA HIS A 257 20.93 -7.54 16.32
C HIS A 257 21.52 -6.26 15.71
N GLY A 258 22.12 -5.38 16.50
CA GLY A 258 22.70 -4.15 16.02
C GLY A 258 21.73 -3.18 15.34
N GLU A 259 20.40 -3.34 15.55
CA GLU A 259 19.39 -2.50 14.91
C GLU A 259 19.61 -1.03 15.23
N ARG A 260 19.75 -0.23 14.19
CA ARG A 260 19.87 1.23 14.24
C ARG A 260 18.97 1.79 13.14
N GLN A 261 18.07 2.69 13.53
CA GLN A 261 17.21 3.35 12.57
C GLN A 261 17.05 4.82 12.93
N ALA A 262 17.08 5.68 11.93
CA ALA A 262 16.74 7.09 12.04
C ALA A 262 15.68 7.44 11.01
N LYS A 263 14.65 8.18 11.41
CA LYS A 263 13.63 8.77 10.54
C LYS A 263 13.56 10.25 10.81
N GLY A 264 13.34 11.04 9.79
CA GLY A 264 13.19 12.49 9.92
C GLY A 264 12.20 13.04 8.90
N LEU A 265 11.55 14.12 9.29
CA LEU A 265 10.64 14.89 8.45
C LEU A 265 10.80 16.37 8.75
N VAL A 266 10.85 17.17 7.71
CA VAL A 266 10.78 18.63 7.80
C VAL A 266 9.71 19.11 6.83
N ASN A 267 8.77 19.90 7.34
CA ASN A 267 7.76 20.60 6.56
C ASN A 267 7.97 22.10 6.66
N LEU A 268 8.09 22.77 5.53
CA LEU A 268 8.37 24.20 5.42
C LEU A 268 7.28 24.88 4.58
N PRO A 269 6.42 25.72 5.17
CA PRO A 269 5.60 26.65 4.40
C PRO A 269 6.51 27.63 3.64
N LEU A 270 6.22 27.86 2.36
CA LEU A 270 6.99 28.74 1.46
C LEU A 270 6.19 29.99 1.06
N GLY A 271 5.35 30.51 1.98
CA GLY A 271 4.44 31.63 1.75
C GLY A 271 3.00 31.16 1.51
N ASP A 272 2.15 32.09 1.04
CA ASP A 272 0.71 31.86 0.88
C ASP A 272 0.41 30.75 -0.15
N GLY A 273 0.11 29.55 0.33
CA GLY A 273 -0.35 28.45 -0.51
C GLY A 273 0.74 27.56 -1.11
N ALA A 274 1.97 27.64 -0.65
CA ALA A 274 3.04 26.72 -1.01
C ALA A 274 3.70 26.10 0.22
N ALA A 275 4.14 24.85 0.10
CA ALA A 275 4.91 24.15 1.12
C ALA A 275 5.85 23.12 0.50
N LEU A 276 6.99 22.92 1.13
CA LEU A 276 7.95 21.87 0.83
C LEU A 276 8.05 20.93 2.04
N LYS A 277 7.92 19.65 1.82
CA LYS A 277 8.15 18.63 2.83
C LYS A 277 9.23 17.67 2.35
N ILE A 278 10.20 17.39 3.21
CA ILE A 278 11.24 16.39 2.99
C ILE A 278 11.18 15.38 4.11
N SER A 279 11.15 14.12 3.79
CA SER A 279 11.17 13.00 4.73
C SER A 279 12.24 12.00 4.32
N ALA A 280 12.96 11.44 5.31
CA ALA A 280 14.02 10.47 5.09
C ALA A 280 14.00 9.38 6.16
N SER A 281 14.47 8.18 5.80
CA SER A 281 14.71 7.10 6.74
C SER A 281 16.00 6.35 6.37
N SER A 282 16.74 5.92 7.39
CA SER A 282 17.88 5.02 7.28
C SER A 282 17.73 3.93 8.31
N ARG A 283 17.88 2.67 7.90
CA ARG A 283 17.76 1.49 8.76
C ARG A 283 18.88 0.53 8.49
N GLN A 284 19.57 0.12 9.55
CA GLN A 284 20.58 -0.93 9.52
C GLN A 284 20.31 -1.94 10.62
N ARG A 285 20.50 -3.22 10.33
CA ARG A 285 20.38 -4.31 11.28
C ARG A 285 21.27 -5.48 10.82
N ASP A 286 22.01 -6.05 11.76
CA ASP A 286 22.81 -7.25 11.54
C ASP A 286 21.92 -8.45 11.19
N GLY A 287 22.50 -9.48 10.57
CA GLY A 287 21.80 -10.67 10.16
C GLY A 287 21.20 -11.46 11.32
N THR A 288 20.04 -12.05 11.09
CA THR A 288 19.36 -12.94 12.04
C THR A 288 19.60 -14.41 11.75
N GLY A 289 20.23 -14.73 10.63
CA GLY A 289 20.68 -16.06 10.23
C GLY A 289 22.14 -16.05 9.78
N ARG A 290 22.70 -17.23 9.58
CA ARG A 290 24.11 -17.40 9.17
C ARG A 290 24.30 -18.61 8.29
N ASP A 291 25.10 -18.48 7.25
CA ASP A 291 25.60 -19.63 6.49
C ASP A 291 26.91 -20.13 7.13
N ARG A 292 26.92 -21.41 7.56
CA ARG A 292 28.08 -22.03 8.25
C ARG A 292 29.28 -22.21 7.36
N LEU A 293 29.06 -22.41 6.06
CA LEU A 293 30.16 -22.71 5.12
C LEU A 293 30.87 -21.43 4.68
N THR A 294 30.13 -20.34 4.46
CA THR A 294 30.72 -19.04 4.10
C THR A 294 31.03 -18.18 5.31
N GLY A 295 30.41 -18.44 6.45
CA GLY A 295 30.48 -17.62 7.66
C GLY A 295 29.73 -16.30 7.56
N ARG A 296 29.01 -16.01 6.45
CA ARG A 296 28.26 -14.76 6.25
C ARG A 296 26.94 -14.76 7.01
N GLU A 297 26.58 -13.59 7.49
CA GLU A 297 25.26 -13.32 8.02
C GLU A 297 24.23 -13.25 6.89
N GLN A 298 22.98 -13.53 7.23
CA GLN A 298 21.84 -13.55 6.33
C GLN A 298 20.66 -12.83 6.99
N ASP A 299 19.72 -12.31 6.18
CA ASP A 299 18.59 -11.51 6.64
C ASP A 299 19.00 -10.18 7.34
N ASP A 300 20.20 -9.68 7.05
CA ASP A 300 20.61 -8.32 7.44
C ASP A 300 19.83 -7.27 6.63
N ILE A 301 19.81 -6.05 7.13
CA ILE A 301 19.10 -4.92 6.52
C ILE A 301 20.04 -3.73 6.45
N ASP A 302 20.17 -3.14 5.27
CA ASP A 302 20.69 -1.80 5.03
C ASP A 302 19.77 -1.12 4.01
N SER A 303 18.97 -0.16 4.48
CA SER A 303 17.95 0.50 3.68
C SER A 303 17.94 2.01 3.93
N GLN A 304 17.94 2.78 2.85
CA GLN A 304 17.91 4.23 2.89
C GLN A 304 16.82 4.75 1.96
N ASN A 305 16.01 5.69 2.45
CA ASN A 305 14.91 6.24 1.68
C ASN A 305 14.79 7.74 1.91
N ILE A 306 14.46 8.48 0.86
CA ILE A 306 14.18 9.91 0.93
C ILE A 306 12.98 10.23 0.02
N ARG A 307 12.13 11.15 0.47
CA ARG A 307 11.03 11.70 -0.31
C ARG A 307 10.95 13.21 -0.12
N ALA A 308 10.80 13.92 -1.22
CA ALA A 308 10.51 15.35 -1.25
C ALA A 308 9.14 15.57 -1.90
N GLN A 309 8.31 16.40 -1.29
CA GLN A 309 6.99 16.77 -1.80
C GLN A 309 6.82 18.28 -1.75
N ALA A 310 6.43 18.89 -2.86
CA ALA A 310 6.09 20.30 -2.95
C ALA A 310 4.61 20.45 -3.29
N LEU A 311 3.89 21.19 -2.47
CA LEU A 311 2.50 21.57 -2.72
C LEU A 311 2.47 23.04 -3.09
N VAL A 312 1.75 23.40 -4.17
CA VAL A 312 1.61 24.77 -4.64
C VAL A 312 0.17 25.04 -5.04
N ARG A 313 -0.45 26.06 -4.49
CA ARG A 313 -1.73 26.59 -4.93
C ARG A 313 -1.48 27.60 -6.08
N LEU A 314 -1.67 27.16 -7.31
CA LEU A 314 -1.38 27.94 -8.51
C LEU A 314 -2.40 29.05 -8.76
N ALA A 315 -3.66 28.84 -8.39
CA ALA A 315 -4.78 29.78 -8.48
C ALA A 315 -5.89 29.33 -7.51
N PRO A 316 -6.90 30.16 -7.27
CA PRO A 316 -8.08 29.72 -6.53
C PRO A 316 -8.68 28.45 -7.15
N GLY A 317 -8.77 27.38 -6.36
CA GLY A 317 -9.25 26.08 -6.81
C GLY A 317 -8.26 25.25 -7.64
N VAL A 318 -7.03 25.71 -7.91
CA VAL A 318 -6.00 24.95 -8.64
C VAL A 318 -4.82 24.65 -7.74
N GLU A 319 -4.61 23.37 -7.46
CA GLU A 319 -3.54 22.88 -6.58
C GLU A 319 -2.67 21.87 -7.32
N ALA A 320 -1.36 22.05 -7.24
CA ALA A 320 -0.37 21.11 -7.76
C ALA A 320 0.42 20.49 -6.60
N THR A 321 0.65 19.18 -6.66
CA THR A 321 1.56 18.46 -5.76
C THR A 321 2.61 17.76 -6.62
N PHE A 322 3.87 18.05 -6.36
CA PHE A 322 5.01 17.37 -6.98
C PHE A 322 5.67 16.48 -5.93
N SER A 323 6.01 15.26 -6.31
CA SER A 323 6.70 14.33 -5.43
C SER A 323 7.90 13.72 -6.14
N ALA A 324 9.00 13.56 -5.43
CA ALA A 324 10.18 12.81 -5.86
C ALA A 324 10.60 11.87 -4.73
N ASP A 325 10.89 10.63 -5.06
CA ASP A 325 11.36 9.63 -4.09
C ASP A 325 12.57 8.85 -4.63
N TYR A 326 13.45 8.49 -3.70
CA TYR A 326 14.59 7.63 -3.91
C TYR A 326 14.67 6.63 -2.75
N GLY A 327 14.92 5.36 -3.06
CA GLY A 327 15.18 4.30 -2.10
C GLY A 327 16.32 3.42 -2.58
N ASP A 328 17.16 3.00 -1.65
CA ASP A 328 18.27 2.09 -1.87
C ASP A 328 18.32 1.05 -0.77
N ASP A 329 18.41 -0.22 -1.15
CA ASP A 329 18.59 -1.34 -0.22
C ASP A 329 19.82 -2.15 -0.65
N SER A 330 20.63 -2.52 0.34
CA SER A 330 21.78 -3.41 0.19
C SER A 330 21.75 -4.42 1.32
N ASN A 331 20.95 -5.48 1.17
CA ASN A 331 20.72 -6.49 2.21
C ASN A 331 21.46 -7.79 1.88
N GLY A 332 21.77 -8.58 2.90
CA GLY A 332 22.16 -9.97 2.69
C GLY A 332 20.98 -10.83 2.22
N GLY A 333 21.30 -11.99 1.71
CA GLY A 333 20.29 -12.96 1.26
C GLY A 333 19.49 -13.55 2.41
N ARG A 334 18.37 -14.18 2.08
CA ARG A 334 17.51 -14.80 3.08
C ARG A 334 18.08 -16.08 3.63
N THR A 335 17.90 -16.31 4.92
CA THR A 335 18.23 -17.59 5.56
C THR A 335 17.37 -18.71 5.00
N LEU A 336 18.03 -19.66 4.37
CA LEU A 336 17.45 -20.86 3.83
C LEU A 336 17.87 -22.04 4.70
N SER A 337 17.00 -22.54 5.56
CA SER A 337 17.27 -23.70 6.42
C SER A 337 16.63 -24.99 5.87
N SER A 338 17.00 -26.16 6.38
CA SER A 338 16.42 -27.46 6.00
C SER A 338 15.79 -28.19 7.18
N ASP A 339 14.77 -29.00 6.89
CA ASP A 339 14.17 -29.92 7.87
C ASP A 339 15.14 -31.06 8.30
N THR A 340 16.22 -31.30 7.53
CA THR A 340 17.12 -32.41 7.70
C THR A 340 18.52 -32.02 8.17
N LEU A 341 18.78 -30.75 8.43
CA LEU A 341 20.10 -30.25 8.80
C LEU A 341 20.16 -29.59 10.15
N GLY A 342 21.36 -29.69 10.67
CA GLY A 342 21.78 -29.13 11.94
C GLY A 342 21.64 -30.15 13.06
N ALA A 343 22.78 -30.75 13.46
CA ALA A 343 22.85 -31.51 14.70
C ALA A 343 22.43 -30.71 15.95
N ASP A 344 22.35 -29.37 15.79
CA ASP A 344 21.96 -28.41 16.82
C ASP A 344 20.51 -27.91 16.69
N GLY A 345 19.79 -28.30 15.64
CA GLY A 345 18.38 -27.92 15.44
C GLY A 345 18.13 -26.43 15.21
N ASP A 346 19.17 -25.59 15.00
CA ASP A 346 19.01 -24.17 14.78
C ASP A 346 18.42 -23.89 13.40
N VAL A 347 17.18 -23.39 13.40
CA VAL A 347 16.42 -23.06 12.18
C VAL A 347 16.96 -21.83 11.45
N ARG A 348 17.91 -21.10 12.04
CA ARG A 348 18.50 -19.88 11.46
C ARG A 348 19.88 -20.09 10.88
N THR A 349 20.29 -21.33 10.76
CA THR A 349 21.56 -21.72 10.19
C THR A 349 21.35 -22.35 8.81
N SER A 350 22.10 -21.89 7.81
CA SER A 350 22.19 -22.51 6.48
C SER A 350 23.56 -23.15 6.25
N GLU A 351 23.65 -24.04 5.28
CA GLU A 351 24.89 -24.70 4.84
C GLU A 351 24.99 -24.74 3.31
N LEU A 352 24.56 -23.68 2.66
CA LEU A 352 24.50 -23.58 1.20
C LEU A 352 25.88 -23.34 0.58
N GLY A 353 26.78 -22.69 1.33
CA GLY A 353 28.09 -22.29 0.82
C GLY A 353 28.01 -21.29 -0.33
N VAL A 354 26.90 -20.54 -0.41
CA VAL A 354 26.63 -19.55 -1.45
C VAL A 354 26.53 -18.18 -0.80
N ASN A 355 27.26 -17.21 -1.33
CA ASN A 355 27.06 -15.82 -0.98
C ASN A 355 25.74 -15.35 -1.60
N GLN A 356 24.80 -14.94 -0.74
CA GLN A 356 23.52 -14.42 -1.12
C GLN A 356 23.50 -12.92 -0.82
N ASP A 357 23.13 -12.13 -1.79
CA ASP A 357 23.08 -10.66 -1.68
C ASP A 357 21.82 -10.15 -2.38
N TYR A 358 21.25 -9.07 -1.87
CA TYR A 358 20.13 -8.38 -2.46
C TYR A 358 20.41 -6.88 -2.54
N GLN A 359 20.29 -6.33 -3.72
CA GLN A 359 20.40 -4.89 -3.96
C GLN A 359 19.16 -4.39 -4.70
N ARG A 360 18.70 -3.20 -4.33
CA ARG A 360 17.57 -2.57 -5.01
C ARG A 360 17.69 -1.06 -4.98
N THR A 361 17.41 -0.42 -6.11
CA THR A 361 17.24 1.03 -6.21
C THR A 361 15.87 1.36 -6.77
N ILE A 362 15.16 2.25 -6.12
CA ILE A 362 13.86 2.79 -6.56
C ILE A 362 14.00 4.28 -6.79
N LYS A 363 13.42 4.78 -7.89
CA LYS A 363 13.34 6.22 -8.19
C LYS A 363 11.94 6.53 -8.69
N GLY A 364 11.37 7.61 -8.21
CA GLY A 364 10.05 8.05 -8.64
C GLY A 364 9.94 9.56 -8.71
N ILE A 365 9.20 10.04 -9.69
CA ILE A 365 8.70 11.41 -9.73
C ILE A 365 7.23 11.37 -10.11
N SER A 366 6.42 12.23 -9.50
CA SER A 366 5.02 12.39 -9.87
C SER A 366 4.57 13.85 -9.76
N ALA A 367 3.56 14.19 -10.55
CA ALA A 367 2.87 15.47 -10.52
C ALA A 367 1.37 15.22 -10.48
N ARG A 368 0.71 15.73 -9.44
CA ARG A 368 -0.75 15.73 -9.30
C ARG A 368 -1.25 17.15 -9.41
N LEU A 369 -2.10 17.41 -10.39
CA LEU A 369 -2.81 18.68 -10.56
C LEU A 369 -4.29 18.44 -10.27
N ALA A 370 -4.83 19.15 -9.29
CA ALA A 370 -6.26 19.15 -8.95
C ALA A 370 -6.86 20.52 -9.27
N TRP A 371 -7.88 20.54 -10.10
CA TRP A 371 -8.60 21.75 -10.48
C TRP A 371 -10.06 21.65 -10.05
N ARG A 372 -10.43 22.43 -9.05
CA ARG A 372 -11.81 22.55 -8.57
C ARG A 372 -12.56 23.54 -9.44
N LEU A 373 -13.53 23.03 -10.15
CA LEU A 373 -14.44 23.76 -11.02
C LEU A 373 -15.79 23.88 -10.32
N ALA A 374 -16.63 24.85 -10.71
CA ALA A 374 -18.01 24.92 -10.25
C ALA A 374 -18.78 23.61 -10.54
N ALA A 375 -18.44 22.94 -11.65
CA ALA A 375 -19.04 21.68 -12.09
C ALA A 375 -18.37 20.42 -11.51
N GLY A 376 -17.38 20.51 -10.64
CA GLY A 376 -16.68 19.36 -10.07
C GLY A 376 -15.17 19.52 -10.00
N GLU A 377 -14.45 18.41 -9.84
CA GLU A 377 -12.98 18.41 -9.77
C GLU A 377 -12.38 17.63 -10.94
N LEU A 378 -11.45 18.24 -11.65
CA LEU A 378 -10.59 17.58 -12.63
C LEU A 378 -9.23 17.33 -12.00
N THR A 379 -8.78 16.07 -12.01
CA THR A 379 -7.47 15.67 -11.47
C THR A 379 -6.64 15.05 -12.58
N SER A 380 -5.40 15.53 -12.76
CA SER A 380 -4.39 14.92 -13.61
C SER A 380 -3.26 14.38 -12.76
N ILE A 381 -2.84 13.14 -13.00
CA ILE A 381 -1.72 12.49 -12.29
C ILE A 381 -0.78 11.92 -13.33
N SER A 382 0.43 12.48 -13.39
CA SER A 382 1.52 11.99 -14.23
C SER A 382 2.59 11.41 -13.33
N ALA A 383 3.10 10.22 -13.63
CA ALA A 383 4.17 9.63 -12.85
C ALA A 383 5.17 8.89 -13.74
N TRP A 384 6.43 8.98 -13.35
CA TRP A 384 7.52 8.19 -13.87
C TRP A 384 8.18 7.46 -12.71
N ARG A 385 8.43 6.16 -12.87
CA ARG A 385 9.07 5.33 -11.85
C ARG A 385 10.08 4.38 -12.49
N ARG A 386 11.20 4.14 -11.80
CA ARG A 386 12.17 3.11 -12.14
C ARG A 386 12.47 2.30 -10.90
N SER A 387 12.50 0.97 -11.07
CA SER A 387 12.96 0.02 -10.07
C SER A 387 13.99 -0.89 -10.71
N ALA A 388 15.16 -1.00 -10.08
CA ALA A 388 16.19 -1.96 -10.47
C ALA A 388 16.52 -2.81 -9.25
N SER A 389 16.61 -4.13 -9.43
CA SER A 389 17.00 -5.06 -8.36
C SER A 389 17.94 -6.12 -8.88
N SER A 390 18.83 -6.58 -8.02
CA SER A 390 19.74 -7.73 -8.25
C SER A 390 19.71 -8.59 -7.00
N GLU A 391 19.48 -9.90 -7.18
CA GLU A 391 19.47 -10.86 -6.09
C GLU A 391 20.28 -12.10 -6.45
N ASP A 392 21.27 -12.44 -5.63
CA ASP A 392 21.99 -13.70 -5.68
C ASP A 392 21.40 -14.64 -4.62
N TYR A 393 20.92 -15.81 -5.03
CA TYR A 393 20.34 -16.79 -4.12
C TYR A 393 20.66 -18.23 -4.52
N ALA A 394 20.48 -19.17 -3.59
CA ALA A 394 20.65 -20.58 -3.87
C ALA A 394 19.65 -21.04 -4.94
N GLY A 395 20.15 -21.47 -6.10
CA GLY A 395 19.35 -21.75 -7.28
C GLY A 395 18.67 -23.12 -7.26
N VAL A 396 17.90 -23.39 -8.32
CA VAL A 396 17.23 -24.66 -8.56
C VAL A 396 18.26 -25.80 -8.63
N GLY A 397 18.00 -26.89 -7.89
CA GLY A 397 18.92 -28.04 -7.81
C GLY A 397 20.09 -27.83 -6.85
N ALA A 398 20.16 -26.69 -6.13
CA ALA A 398 21.08 -26.58 -5.01
C ALA A 398 20.74 -27.67 -3.99
N SER A 399 21.72 -28.50 -3.71
CA SER A 399 21.58 -29.43 -2.60
C SER A 399 21.81 -28.69 -1.31
N TYR A 400 20.92 -28.88 -0.38
CA TYR A 400 21.07 -28.34 0.97
C TYR A 400 22.36 -28.88 1.66
N THR A 401 22.86 -30.00 1.24
CA THR A 401 24.14 -30.57 1.70
C THR A 401 25.11 -30.60 0.52
N PHE A 402 25.87 -29.53 0.36
CA PHE A 402 27.00 -29.48 -0.55
C PHE A 402 27.93 -30.69 -0.37
N LEU A 403 28.10 -31.13 0.89
CA LEU A 403 28.99 -32.23 1.22
C LEU A 403 28.45 -33.65 0.86
N THR A 404 27.15 -33.82 0.72
CA THR A 404 26.55 -35.15 0.56
C THR A 404 25.87 -35.43 -0.79
N SER A 405 25.36 -34.43 -1.48
CA SER A 405 24.52 -34.65 -2.67
C SER A 405 25.03 -34.02 -3.97
N GLY A 406 26.10 -33.29 -3.91
CA GLY A 406 26.90 -33.14 -5.11
C GLY A 406 26.69 -31.92 -5.97
N SER A 407 25.86 -30.92 -5.66
CA SER A 407 25.85 -29.69 -6.46
C SER A 407 25.59 -28.42 -5.65
N GLN A 408 26.33 -27.37 -5.94
CA GLN A 408 26.09 -26.01 -5.47
C GLN A 408 25.53 -25.22 -6.64
N SER A 409 24.37 -24.55 -6.44
CA SER A 409 23.76 -23.76 -7.49
C SER A 409 23.50 -22.35 -6.99
N VAL A 410 23.89 -21.36 -7.79
CA VAL A 410 23.63 -19.93 -7.59
C VAL A 410 22.78 -19.44 -8.73
N THR A 411 21.70 -18.75 -8.38
CA THR A 411 20.90 -17.97 -9.32
C THR A 411 21.15 -16.50 -9.07
N ARG A 412 21.48 -15.77 -10.13
CA ARG A 412 21.53 -14.32 -10.16
C ARG A 412 20.35 -13.80 -10.97
N ASP A 413 19.48 -13.04 -10.35
CA ASP A 413 18.27 -12.46 -10.93
C ASP A 413 18.37 -10.93 -10.90
N GLU A 414 18.49 -10.33 -12.07
CA GLU A 414 18.62 -8.88 -12.25
C GLU A 414 17.39 -8.38 -13.01
N ASP A 415 16.59 -7.51 -12.38
CA ASP A 415 15.39 -6.89 -12.96
C ASP A 415 15.54 -5.38 -13.03
N GLU A 416 15.15 -4.81 -14.16
CA GLU A 416 14.98 -3.37 -14.31
C GLU A 416 13.63 -3.08 -14.97
N ILE A 417 12.84 -2.17 -14.37
CA ILE A 417 11.55 -1.77 -14.89
C ILE A 417 11.42 -0.26 -14.81
N THR A 418 11.06 0.35 -15.93
CA THR A 418 10.72 1.76 -16.03
C THR A 418 9.26 1.88 -16.45
N THR A 419 8.50 2.73 -15.77
CA THR A 419 7.07 2.93 -16.04
C THR A 419 6.76 4.42 -16.11
N PHE A 420 6.05 4.83 -17.15
CA PHE A 420 5.33 6.09 -17.21
C PHE A 420 3.84 5.83 -17.09
N SER A 421 3.11 6.64 -16.32
CA SER A 421 1.66 6.57 -16.23
C SER A 421 1.02 7.94 -16.21
N GLN A 422 -0.19 8.02 -16.80
CA GLN A 422 -1.04 9.20 -16.82
C GLN A 422 -2.47 8.81 -16.49
N GLU A 423 -3.06 9.45 -15.48
CA GLU A 423 -4.49 9.38 -15.18
C GLU A 423 -5.10 10.78 -15.33
N LEU A 424 -6.20 10.89 -16.06
CA LEU A 424 -7.04 12.08 -16.09
C LEU A 424 -8.41 11.68 -15.55
N ARG A 425 -8.84 12.31 -14.47
CA ARG A 425 -10.05 11.96 -13.74
C ARG A 425 -10.92 13.18 -13.50
N TYR A 426 -12.21 13.03 -13.74
CA TYR A 426 -13.22 14.01 -13.41
C TYR A 426 -14.15 13.43 -12.35
N ALA A 427 -14.35 14.17 -11.25
CA ALA A 427 -15.32 13.88 -10.21
C ALA A 427 -16.39 14.98 -10.18
N SER A 428 -17.64 14.62 -10.45
CA SER A 428 -18.75 15.59 -10.39
C SER A 428 -19.02 16.05 -8.94
N PRO A 429 -19.64 17.21 -8.76
CA PRO A 429 -20.24 17.55 -7.47
C PRO A 429 -21.28 16.51 -7.10
N LYS A 430 -21.69 16.52 -5.84
CA LYS A 430 -22.90 15.79 -5.42
C LYS A 430 -24.11 16.60 -5.88
N TRP A 431 -25.03 15.96 -6.60
CA TRP A 431 -26.34 16.53 -6.94
C TRP A 431 -27.46 15.73 -6.28
N ALA A 432 -28.70 16.19 -6.39
CA ALA A 432 -29.85 15.58 -5.71
C ALA A 432 -30.03 14.08 -6.00
N HIS A 433 -29.62 13.62 -7.20
CA HIS A 433 -29.81 12.24 -7.63
C HIS A 433 -28.52 11.42 -7.64
N GLY A 434 -27.36 11.98 -7.26
CA GLY A 434 -26.13 11.20 -7.21
C GLY A 434 -24.85 11.97 -7.46
N ASN A 435 -23.85 11.27 -8.00
CA ASN A 435 -22.57 11.80 -8.44
C ASN A 435 -21.85 10.78 -9.34
N VAL A 436 -20.88 11.23 -10.13
CA VAL A 436 -20.10 10.37 -11.03
C VAL A 436 -18.61 10.66 -10.91
N VAL A 437 -17.79 9.62 -11.06
CA VAL A 437 -16.36 9.71 -11.36
C VAL A 437 -16.12 9.05 -12.71
N THR A 438 -15.41 9.73 -13.59
CA THR A 438 -14.98 9.15 -14.87
C THR A 438 -13.53 9.50 -15.15
N GLY A 439 -12.84 8.71 -15.95
CA GLY A 439 -11.46 9.01 -16.26
C GLY A 439 -10.86 8.17 -17.37
N LEU A 440 -9.68 8.62 -17.77
CA LEU A 440 -8.80 7.98 -18.73
C LEU A 440 -7.51 7.59 -18.03
N TYR A 441 -6.99 6.44 -18.35
CA TYR A 441 -5.71 5.95 -17.84
C TYR A 441 -4.84 5.46 -18.99
N PHE A 442 -3.56 5.77 -18.91
CA PHE A 442 -2.53 5.25 -19.81
C PHE A 442 -1.29 4.86 -19.00
N SER A 443 -0.63 3.77 -19.36
CA SER A 443 0.71 3.43 -18.87
C SER A 443 1.55 2.80 -19.97
N ASP A 444 2.84 3.11 -19.95
CA ASP A 444 3.90 2.51 -20.78
C ASP A 444 4.97 1.99 -19.84
N GLU A 445 5.22 0.68 -19.89
CA GLU A 445 6.17 -0.04 -19.04
C GLU A 445 7.20 -0.74 -19.92
N ASP A 446 8.47 -0.46 -19.67
CA ASP A 446 9.62 -1.14 -20.27
C ASP A 446 10.33 -1.95 -19.18
N GLY A 447 10.50 -3.25 -19.41
CA GLY A 447 11.10 -4.19 -18.46
C GLY A 447 12.19 -5.03 -19.09
N ALA A 448 13.34 -5.13 -18.42
CA ALA A 448 14.43 -6.02 -18.76
C ALA A 448 14.73 -6.94 -17.56
N ARG A 449 15.04 -8.20 -17.85
CA ARG A 449 15.50 -9.18 -16.84
C ARG A 449 16.63 -10.00 -17.37
N ARG A 450 17.61 -10.26 -16.50
CA ARG A 450 18.73 -11.14 -16.75
C ARG A 450 18.79 -12.20 -15.66
N LEU A 451 18.52 -13.46 -16.02
CA LEU A 451 18.51 -14.60 -15.12
C LEU A 451 19.65 -15.53 -15.45
N GLY A 452 20.67 -15.54 -14.59
CA GLY A 452 21.84 -16.44 -14.69
C GLY A 452 21.72 -17.57 -13.67
N VAL A 453 21.91 -18.81 -14.10
CA VAL A 453 21.99 -19.98 -13.21
C VAL A 453 23.32 -20.68 -13.42
N ARG A 454 24.11 -20.84 -12.36
CA ARG A 454 25.37 -21.58 -12.36
C ARG A 454 25.31 -22.67 -11.29
N ALA A 455 25.60 -23.89 -11.69
CA ALA A 455 25.74 -25.01 -10.76
C ALA A 455 27.13 -25.64 -10.89
N LEU A 456 27.71 -25.94 -9.73
CA LEU A 456 29.00 -26.62 -9.61
C LEU A 456 28.80 -28.00 -8.98
N ALA A 457 29.45 -29.01 -9.52
CA ALA A 457 29.50 -30.34 -8.91
C ALA A 457 30.33 -30.26 -7.62
N ALA A 458 29.76 -30.69 -6.48
CA ALA A 458 30.35 -30.51 -5.16
C ALA A 458 31.72 -31.18 -4.98
N ARG A 459 31.89 -32.37 -5.54
CA ARG A 459 33.10 -33.18 -5.32
C ARG A 459 34.28 -32.73 -6.19
N THR A 460 34.02 -32.08 -7.33
CA THR A 460 35.05 -31.76 -8.32
C THR A 460 35.16 -30.24 -8.57
N GLY A 461 34.19 -29.43 -8.12
CA GLY A 461 34.09 -28.02 -8.49
C GLY A 461 33.80 -27.78 -9.98
N ALA A 462 33.58 -28.86 -10.75
CA ALA A 462 33.32 -28.75 -12.18
C ALA A 462 31.97 -28.06 -12.44
N LEU A 463 31.91 -27.26 -13.52
CA LEU A 463 30.71 -26.63 -13.96
C LEU A 463 29.68 -27.67 -14.43
N ALA A 464 28.56 -27.80 -13.73
CA ALA A 464 27.49 -28.76 -14.00
C ALA A 464 26.31 -28.12 -14.77
N SER A 465 26.08 -26.81 -14.64
CA SER A 465 25.11 -26.02 -15.40
C SER A 465 25.56 -24.57 -15.48
N ALA A 466 25.34 -23.95 -16.63
CA ALA A 466 25.54 -22.50 -16.79
C ALA A 466 24.57 -21.96 -17.86
N THR A 467 23.47 -21.41 -17.42
CA THR A 467 22.45 -20.84 -18.30
C THR A 467 22.27 -19.35 -18.05
N LEU A 468 22.01 -18.62 -19.12
CA LEU A 468 21.65 -17.21 -19.08
C LEU A 468 20.36 -16.99 -19.90
N ALA A 469 19.36 -16.34 -19.31
CA ALA A 469 18.15 -15.89 -19.99
C ALA A 469 18.08 -14.36 -19.91
N GLU A 470 18.04 -13.72 -21.05
CA GLU A 470 17.88 -12.26 -21.18
C GLU A 470 16.52 -11.97 -21.80
N GLN A 471 15.72 -11.22 -21.08
CA GLN A 471 14.32 -10.96 -21.39
C GLN A 471 14.06 -9.46 -21.51
N GLN A 472 13.21 -9.10 -22.46
CA GLN A 472 12.64 -7.75 -22.55
C GLN A 472 11.13 -7.87 -22.72
N VAL A 473 10.38 -7.08 -21.96
CA VAL A 473 8.91 -7.02 -22.03
C VAL A 473 8.44 -5.58 -21.96
N ASP A 474 7.86 -5.09 -23.06
CA ASP A 474 7.17 -3.81 -23.07
C ASP A 474 5.68 -4.04 -22.88
N SER A 475 5.03 -3.22 -22.06
CA SER A 475 3.61 -3.35 -21.75
C SER A 475 2.94 -1.98 -21.81
N ARG A 476 1.97 -1.80 -22.73
CA ARG A 476 1.15 -0.60 -22.84
C ARG A 476 -0.28 -0.91 -22.43
N SER A 477 -0.81 -0.12 -21.52
CA SER A 477 -2.19 -0.23 -21.05
C SER A 477 -2.92 1.09 -21.25
N ALA A 478 -4.12 1.02 -21.83
CA ALA A 478 -5.03 2.16 -21.94
C ALA A 478 -6.41 1.76 -21.41
N GLY A 479 -7.05 2.64 -20.65
CA GLY A 479 -8.37 2.37 -20.08
C GLY A 479 -9.24 3.61 -20.01
N VAL A 480 -10.53 3.40 -20.15
CA VAL A 480 -11.58 4.39 -19.89
C VAL A 480 -12.56 3.83 -18.88
N PHE A 481 -12.92 4.62 -17.88
CA PHE A 481 -13.83 4.17 -16.81
C PHE A 481 -14.84 5.23 -16.43
N ALA A 482 -15.97 4.75 -15.92
CA ALA A 482 -16.96 5.56 -15.23
C ALA A 482 -17.54 4.79 -14.06
N ASP A 483 -17.82 5.47 -12.95
CA ASP A 483 -18.44 4.92 -11.74
C ASP A 483 -19.39 5.98 -11.17
N GLY A 484 -20.69 5.70 -11.20
CA GLY A 484 -21.76 6.60 -10.81
C GLY A 484 -22.54 6.08 -9.62
N ILE A 485 -22.86 6.93 -8.67
CA ILE A 485 -23.77 6.66 -7.56
C ILE A 485 -25.10 7.34 -7.89
N VAL A 486 -26.19 6.60 -7.84
CA VAL A 486 -27.57 7.07 -8.03
C VAL A 486 -28.31 6.90 -6.71
N HIS A 487 -28.88 7.98 -6.18
CA HIS A 487 -29.75 7.98 -5.01
C HIS A 487 -31.16 7.52 -5.42
N LEU A 488 -31.49 6.24 -5.17
CA LEU A 488 -32.81 5.68 -5.49
C LEU A 488 -33.87 6.11 -4.46
N ALA A 489 -33.45 6.27 -3.21
CA ALA A 489 -34.25 6.75 -2.09
C ALA A 489 -33.33 7.42 -1.06
N PRO A 490 -33.84 8.15 -0.07
CA PRO A 490 -33.02 8.82 0.95
C PRO A 490 -32.04 7.88 1.69
N VAL A 491 -32.35 6.59 1.74
CA VAL A 491 -31.56 5.58 2.45
C VAL A 491 -30.99 4.50 1.52
N VAL A 492 -31.22 4.60 0.19
CA VAL A 492 -30.81 3.58 -0.79
C VAL A 492 -30.05 4.20 -1.95
N ASP A 493 -28.81 3.75 -2.13
CA ASP A 493 -27.97 4.13 -3.27
C ASP A 493 -27.70 2.94 -4.17
N LEU A 494 -27.69 3.15 -5.48
CA LEU A 494 -27.18 2.23 -6.47
C LEU A 494 -25.93 2.79 -7.10
N THR A 495 -24.80 2.08 -6.95
CA THR A 495 -23.57 2.39 -7.67
C THR A 495 -23.45 1.49 -8.88
N LEU A 496 -23.22 2.08 -10.05
CA LEU A 496 -22.95 1.37 -11.29
C LEU A 496 -21.65 1.88 -11.89
N GLY A 497 -20.76 0.99 -12.23
CA GLY A 497 -19.49 1.33 -12.83
C GLY A 497 -19.05 0.33 -13.87
N ALA A 498 -18.24 0.79 -14.82
CA ALA A 498 -17.59 -0.06 -15.80
C ALA A 498 -16.26 0.56 -16.23
N ARG A 499 -15.31 -0.29 -16.57
CA ARG A 499 -14.06 0.09 -17.22
C ARG A 499 -13.80 -0.82 -18.39
N TYR A 500 -13.39 -0.24 -19.51
CA TYR A 500 -12.76 -0.94 -20.61
C TYR A 500 -11.25 -0.72 -20.54
N THR A 501 -10.49 -1.82 -20.63
CA THR A 501 -9.01 -1.78 -20.63
C THR A 501 -8.50 -2.55 -21.84
N ARG A 502 -7.52 -1.95 -22.54
CA ARG A 502 -6.76 -2.58 -23.61
C ARG A 502 -5.31 -2.67 -23.21
N ASP A 503 -4.80 -3.89 -23.11
CA ASP A 503 -3.41 -4.20 -22.78
C ASP A 503 -2.70 -4.77 -24.00
N ARG A 504 -1.54 -4.21 -24.34
CA ARG A 504 -0.67 -4.74 -25.39
C ARG A 504 0.68 -5.03 -24.77
N LYS A 505 1.20 -6.24 -25.01
CA LYS A 505 2.56 -6.61 -24.61
C LYS A 505 3.38 -7.04 -25.81
N SER A 506 4.67 -6.65 -25.82
CA SER A 506 5.69 -7.26 -26.66
C SER A 506 6.74 -7.92 -25.78
N ALA A 507 7.30 -9.04 -26.26
CA ALA A 507 8.29 -9.81 -25.51
C ALA A 507 9.38 -10.36 -26.39
N SER A 508 10.60 -10.41 -25.86
CA SER A 508 11.74 -11.11 -26.46
C SER A 508 12.49 -11.92 -25.40
N LEU A 509 13.10 -13.00 -25.80
CA LEU A 509 13.90 -13.89 -24.95
C LEU A 509 15.11 -14.41 -25.75
N VAL A 510 16.29 -14.19 -25.18
CA VAL A 510 17.52 -14.88 -25.59
C VAL A 510 17.92 -15.82 -24.48
N ARG A 511 18.09 -17.11 -24.78
CA ARG A 511 18.54 -18.11 -23.82
C ARG A 511 19.80 -18.80 -24.33
N SER A 512 20.80 -18.81 -23.48
CA SER A 512 22.11 -19.42 -23.73
C SER A 512 22.42 -20.47 -22.67
N ASP A 513 22.93 -21.59 -23.07
CA ASP A 513 23.50 -22.67 -22.22
C ASP A 513 24.95 -22.91 -22.66
N LEU A 514 25.88 -22.63 -21.75
CA LEU A 514 27.32 -22.76 -22.04
C LEU A 514 27.75 -24.21 -22.24
N LEU A 515 27.09 -25.17 -21.59
CA LEU A 515 27.41 -26.59 -21.66
C LEU A 515 26.65 -27.30 -22.77
N ARG A 516 25.54 -26.74 -23.23
CA ARG A 516 24.66 -27.27 -24.27
C ARG A 516 24.32 -26.21 -25.30
N PRO A 517 25.28 -25.70 -26.09
CA PRO A 517 25.02 -24.60 -27.04
C PRO A 517 23.95 -24.94 -28.09
N ALA A 518 23.72 -26.21 -28.39
CA ALA A 518 22.66 -26.66 -29.28
C ALA A 518 21.22 -26.38 -28.72
N SER A 519 21.09 -26.11 -27.43
CA SER A 519 19.83 -25.72 -26.81
C SER A 519 19.60 -24.21 -26.79
N ASN A 520 20.56 -23.42 -27.28
CA ASN A 520 20.43 -21.95 -27.35
C ASN A 520 19.33 -21.56 -28.33
N PHE A 521 18.57 -20.53 -27.96
CA PHE A 521 17.57 -19.98 -28.85
C PHE A 521 17.37 -18.47 -28.61
N SER A 522 16.84 -17.80 -29.62
CA SER A 522 16.42 -16.42 -29.54
C SER A 522 15.02 -16.28 -30.17
N VAL A 523 14.15 -15.58 -29.49
CA VAL A 523 12.83 -15.23 -29.99
C VAL A 523 12.63 -13.73 -29.74
N SER A 524 12.33 -12.99 -30.76
CA SER A 524 12.12 -11.54 -30.70
C SER A 524 10.76 -11.13 -31.23
N ALA A 525 10.31 -9.95 -30.81
CA ALA A 525 9.16 -9.25 -31.34
C ALA A 525 7.81 -10.00 -31.27
N LEU A 526 7.62 -10.87 -30.26
CA LEU A 526 6.29 -11.40 -29.97
C LEU A 526 5.39 -10.24 -29.55
N ARG A 527 4.13 -10.26 -30.01
CA ARG A 527 3.16 -9.25 -29.64
C ARG A 527 1.79 -9.89 -29.42
N ASN A 528 1.11 -9.49 -28.35
CA ASN A 528 -0.30 -9.84 -28.13
C ASN A 528 -1.06 -8.64 -27.54
N THR A 529 -2.39 -8.68 -27.71
CA THR A 529 -3.28 -7.63 -27.21
C THR A 529 -4.49 -8.29 -26.58
N TRP A 530 -4.82 -7.91 -25.38
CA TRP A 530 -6.00 -8.36 -24.64
C TRP A 530 -6.89 -7.16 -24.34
N ASN A 531 -8.20 -7.40 -24.32
CA ASN A 531 -9.21 -6.38 -24.03
C ASN A 531 -10.14 -6.93 -22.97
N GLU A 532 -10.40 -6.15 -21.90
CA GLU A 532 -11.24 -6.58 -20.81
C GLU A 532 -12.21 -5.48 -20.39
N VAL A 533 -13.42 -5.93 -19.97
CA VAL A 533 -14.42 -5.07 -19.36
C VAL A 533 -14.64 -5.51 -17.92
N THR A 534 -14.46 -4.57 -16.99
CA THR A 534 -14.65 -4.81 -15.55
C THR A 534 -15.85 -4.03 -15.02
N PRO A 535 -17.05 -4.64 -14.99
CA PRO A 535 -18.25 -4.02 -14.44
C PRO A 535 -18.26 -4.06 -12.92
N ARG A 536 -19.03 -3.14 -12.33
CA ARG A 536 -19.33 -3.05 -10.90
C ARG A 536 -20.77 -2.62 -10.69
N ALA A 537 -21.46 -3.29 -9.77
CA ALA A 537 -22.77 -2.89 -9.28
C ALA A 537 -22.80 -3.04 -7.76
N VAL A 538 -23.26 -2.01 -7.05
CA VAL A 538 -23.38 -2.03 -5.59
C VAL A 538 -24.71 -1.39 -5.18
N LEU A 539 -25.54 -2.15 -4.49
CA LEU A 539 -26.73 -1.63 -3.83
C LEU A 539 -26.40 -1.37 -2.36
N THR A 540 -26.52 -0.14 -1.92
CA THR A 540 -26.20 0.29 -0.55
C THR A 540 -27.48 0.73 0.14
N TRP A 541 -27.73 0.22 1.34
CA TRP A 541 -28.86 0.59 2.19
C TRP A 541 -28.37 1.14 3.53
N ARG A 542 -28.83 2.34 3.88
CA ARG A 542 -28.51 3.05 5.13
C ARG A 542 -29.77 3.30 5.95
N PRO A 543 -30.31 2.28 6.64
CA PRO A 543 -31.60 2.41 7.38
C PRO A 543 -31.54 3.37 8.56
N ALA A 544 -30.36 3.59 9.12
CA ALA A 544 -30.14 4.49 10.26
C ALA A 544 -28.75 5.11 10.20
N ALA A 545 -28.54 6.19 10.93
CA ALA A 545 -27.21 6.78 11.11
C ALA A 545 -26.25 5.74 11.74
N GLY A 546 -25.06 5.63 11.17
CA GLY A 546 -24.06 4.67 11.62
C GLY A 546 -24.33 3.20 11.23
N LEU A 547 -25.32 2.92 10.38
CA LEU A 547 -25.62 1.56 9.91
C LEU A 547 -25.71 1.55 8.38
N MET A 548 -24.85 0.76 7.74
CA MET A 548 -24.84 0.53 6.30
C MET A 548 -24.73 -0.95 5.99
N THR A 549 -25.59 -1.43 5.11
CA THR A 549 -25.46 -2.74 4.45
C THR A 549 -25.30 -2.53 2.96
N TYR A 550 -24.60 -3.45 2.30
CA TYR A 550 -24.45 -3.41 0.86
C TYR A 550 -24.41 -4.81 0.24
N LEU A 551 -24.90 -4.89 -0.97
CA LEU A 551 -24.77 -6.05 -1.85
C LEU A 551 -23.97 -5.61 -3.08
N SER A 552 -22.88 -6.29 -3.38
CA SER A 552 -22.01 -5.92 -4.50
C SER A 552 -21.76 -7.08 -5.44
N ALA A 553 -21.64 -6.77 -6.73
CA ALA A 553 -21.14 -7.64 -7.78
C ALA A 553 -20.04 -6.89 -8.53
N THR A 554 -18.82 -7.45 -8.52
CA THR A 554 -17.63 -6.79 -9.08
C THR A 554 -16.79 -7.77 -9.88
N ARG A 555 -16.18 -7.30 -10.97
CA ARG A 555 -15.20 -8.06 -11.73
C ARG A 555 -13.83 -7.41 -11.69
N GLY A 556 -12.80 -8.25 -11.58
CA GLY A 556 -11.40 -7.86 -11.79
C GLY A 556 -10.74 -8.80 -12.79
N PHE A 557 -9.58 -8.39 -13.32
CA PHE A 557 -8.76 -9.23 -14.18
C PHE A 557 -7.27 -9.00 -13.90
N THR A 558 -6.47 -10.04 -14.16
CA THR A 558 -5.00 -9.95 -14.26
C THR A 558 -4.63 -10.19 -15.71
N SER A 559 -3.81 -9.32 -16.29
CA SER A 559 -3.47 -9.36 -17.72
C SER A 559 -2.69 -10.63 -18.10
N GLY A 560 -2.84 -11.07 -19.34
CA GLY A 560 -2.06 -12.14 -19.93
C GLY A 560 -0.58 -11.78 -20.12
N GLY A 561 0.22 -12.73 -20.60
CA GLY A 561 1.67 -12.53 -20.78
C GLY A 561 2.37 -13.67 -21.49
N TYR A 562 3.70 -13.70 -21.34
CA TYR A 562 4.58 -14.72 -21.91
C TYR A 562 5.42 -15.39 -20.81
N ASN A 563 5.71 -16.68 -20.99
CA ASN A 563 6.53 -17.46 -20.07
C ASN A 563 8.01 -17.12 -20.22
N ALA A 564 8.50 -16.19 -19.45
CA ALA A 564 9.86 -15.72 -19.53
C ALA A 564 10.93 -16.76 -19.12
N ASP A 565 10.59 -17.74 -18.29
CA ASP A 565 11.46 -18.87 -17.92
C ASP A 565 11.32 -20.07 -18.86
N ALA A 566 10.74 -19.89 -20.06
CA ALA A 566 10.56 -20.94 -21.04
C ALA A 566 11.90 -21.61 -21.43
N SER A 567 11.88 -22.93 -21.51
CA SER A 567 13.08 -23.74 -21.88
C SER A 567 13.27 -23.90 -23.37
N SER A 568 12.30 -23.50 -24.18
CA SER A 568 12.35 -23.62 -25.63
C SER A 568 11.67 -22.43 -26.31
N ALA A 569 12.05 -22.15 -27.54
CA ALA A 569 11.43 -21.12 -28.35
C ALA A 569 9.92 -21.38 -28.55
N THR A 570 9.50 -22.63 -28.69
CA THR A 570 8.08 -23.01 -28.84
C THR A 570 7.29 -22.64 -27.59
N ALA A 571 7.79 -22.97 -26.40
CA ALA A 571 7.13 -22.67 -25.14
C ALA A 571 7.03 -21.14 -24.90
N PHE A 572 8.06 -20.37 -25.27
CA PHE A 572 8.04 -18.92 -25.15
C PHE A 572 7.03 -18.26 -26.10
N ARG A 573 6.84 -18.81 -27.30
CA ARG A 573 5.89 -18.29 -28.29
C ARG A 573 4.43 -18.45 -27.90
N MET A 574 4.12 -19.30 -26.91
CA MET A 574 2.75 -19.50 -26.41
C MET A 574 2.45 -18.49 -25.29
N PRO A 575 1.59 -17.49 -25.54
CA PRO A 575 1.16 -16.59 -24.48
C PRO A 575 0.16 -17.34 -23.56
N PHE A 576 0.04 -16.87 -22.34
CA PHE A 576 -1.09 -17.20 -21.48
C PHE A 576 -2.08 -16.02 -21.46
N ASP A 577 -3.35 -16.35 -21.32
CA ASP A 577 -4.46 -15.40 -21.38
C ASP A 577 -4.73 -14.71 -20.02
N PRO A 578 -5.50 -13.62 -20.00
CA PRO A 578 -5.94 -13.01 -18.75
C PRO A 578 -6.73 -13.99 -17.87
N GLU A 579 -6.55 -13.87 -16.55
CA GLU A 579 -7.46 -14.46 -15.58
C GLU A 579 -8.52 -13.44 -15.18
N THR A 580 -9.76 -13.88 -14.94
CA THR A 580 -10.86 -13.04 -14.47
C THR A 580 -11.45 -13.56 -13.18
N VAL A 581 -11.95 -12.65 -12.34
CA VAL A 581 -12.62 -12.96 -11.08
C VAL A 581 -13.93 -12.20 -10.99
N ASP A 582 -15.03 -12.92 -10.82
CA ASP A 582 -16.31 -12.36 -10.42
C ASP A 582 -16.50 -12.53 -8.92
N ASN A 583 -16.79 -11.45 -8.20
CA ASN A 583 -17.04 -11.44 -6.75
C ASN A 583 -18.44 -10.95 -6.44
N TYR A 584 -19.16 -11.71 -5.61
CA TYR A 584 -20.45 -11.35 -5.04
C TYR A 584 -20.28 -11.23 -3.53
N GLU A 585 -20.65 -10.08 -2.96
CA GLU A 585 -20.40 -9.80 -1.56
C GLU A 585 -21.60 -9.12 -0.91
N LEU A 586 -21.97 -9.60 0.28
CA LEU A 586 -22.88 -8.94 1.21
C LEU A 586 -22.05 -8.41 2.37
N GLY A 587 -22.15 -7.12 2.66
CA GLY A 587 -21.39 -6.48 3.73
C GLY A 587 -22.26 -5.65 4.66
N LEU A 588 -21.78 -5.51 5.89
CA LEU A 588 -22.32 -4.70 6.97
C LEU A 588 -21.23 -3.79 7.50
N LYS A 589 -21.53 -2.51 7.67
CA LYS A 589 -20.71 -1.56 8.43
C LYS A 589 -21.59 -0.86 9.44
N SER A 590 -21.18 -0.86 10.70
CA SER A 590 -21.98 -0.30 11.78
C SER A 590 -21.16 0.42 12.84
N GLN A 591 -21.74 1.46 13.40
CA GLN A 591 -21.18 2.28 14.47
C GLN A 591 -22.25 2.49 15.54
N TRP A 592 -21.89 2.22 16.79
CA TRP A 592 -22.80 2.23 17.92
C TRP A 592 -22.22 3.05 19.09
N LEU A 593 -23.08 3.45 20.04
CA LEU A 593 -22.68 4.12 21.26
C LEU A 593 -21.83 5.39 20.98
N HIS A 594 -22.30 6.27 20.07
CA HIS A 594 -21.55 7.46 19.63
C HIS A 594 -20.15 7.09 19.11
N ASN A 595 -20.08 6.13 18.17
CA ASN A 595 -18.85 5.63 17.56
C ASN A 595 -17.82 5.03 18.56
N ARG A 596 -18.25 4.56 19.73
CA ARG A 596 -17.40 3.81 20.68
C ARG A 596 -17.27 2.33 20.32
N VAL A 597 -18.20 1.80 19.54
CA VAL A 597 -18.20 0.44 19.02
C VAL A 597 -18.39 0.48 17.51
N ARG A 598 -17.53 -0.19 16.78
CA ARG A 598 -17.58 -0.34 15.33
C ARG A 598 -17.50 -1.82 14.99
N LEU A 599 -18.47 -2.31 14.22
CA LEU A 599 -18.50 -3.68 13.72
C LEU A 599 -18.67 -3.65 12.20
N ASN A 600 -17.71 -4.23 11.50
CA ASN A 600 -17.77 -4.47 10.06
C ASN A 600 -17.76 -5.98 9.82
N ALA A 601 -18.60 -6.46 8.92
CA ALA A 601 -18.65 -7.87 8.54
C ALA A 601 -18.93 -8.00 7.04
N SER A 602 -18.39 -9.03 6.43
CA SER A 602 -18.72 -9.38 5.04
C SER A 602 -18.71 -10.88 4.83
N VAL A 603 -19.56 -11.34 3.91
CA VAL A 603 -19.52 -12.68 3.33
C VAL A 603 -19.41 -12.54 1.82
N PHE A 604 -18.61 -13.40 1.20
CA PHE A 604 -18.31 -13.28 -0.21
C PHE A 604 -18.17 -14.63 -0.90
N HIS A 605 -18.43 -14.62 -2.21
CA HIS A 605 -18.28 -15.73 -3.13
C HIS A 605 -17.57 -15.24 -4.38
N MET A 606 -16.36 -15.77 -4.63
CA MET A 606 -15.48 -15.37 -5.74
C MET A 606 -15.35 -16.55 -6.72
N LYS A 607 -15.54 -16.28 -8.00
CA LYS A 607 -15.37 -17.27 -9.08
C LYS A 607 -14.26 -16.87 -10.01
N TYR A 608 -13.24 -17.70 -10.10
CA TYR A 608 -12.14 -17.57 -11.03
C TYR A 608 -12.43 -18.28 -12.35
N ARG A 609 -12.05 -17.62 -13.44
CA ARG A 609 -11.95 -18.23 -14.77
C ARG A 609 -10.53 -18.02 -15.28
N ASP A 610 -10.03 -19.05 -15.97
CA ASP A 610 -8.72 -19.03 -16.62
C ASP A 610 -7.58 -18.64 -15.67
N LYS A 611 -7.65 -19.15 -14.42
CA LYS A 611 -6.71 -18.83 -13.36
C LYS A 611 -5.28 -19.16 -13.80
N GLN A 612 -4.40 -18.16 -13.69
CA GLN A 612 -2.99 -18.29 -13.99
C GLN A 612 -2.27 -19.03 -12.85
N GLU A 613 -1.64 -20.17 -13.16
CA GLU A 613 -0.92 -20.99 -12.19
C GLU A 613 0.43 -21.45 -12.73
N LEU A 614 1.40 -21.56 -11.82
CA LEU A 614 2.72 -22.08 -12.11
C LEU A 614 2.71 -23.60 -11.96
N VAL A 615 3.02 -24.30 -13.03
CA VAL A 615 3.10 -25.75 -13.04
C VAL A 615 4.54 -26.18 -13.24
N ASN A 616 5.06 -27.00 -12.34
CA ASN A 616 6.36 -27.62 -12.49
C ASN A 616 6.17 -28.91 -13.34
N ASN A 617 6.75 -28.92 -14.51
CA ASN A 617 6.87 -30.13 -15.29
C ASN A 617 7.99 -31.01 -14.66
N THR A 618 7.57 -32.03 -13.91
CA THR A 618 8.50 -32.91 -13.17
C THR A 618 9.48 -33.69 -14.07
N GLN A 619 9.17 -33.87 -15.35
CA GLN A 619 10.02 -34.55 -16.31
C GLN A 619 11.14 -33.62 -16.83
N THR A 620 10.86 -32.33 -16.95
CA THR A 620 11.80 -31.35 -17.49
C THR A 620 12.36 -30.39 -16.43
N GLY A 621 11.78 -30.35 -15.23
CA GLY A 621 12.11 -29.41 -14.16
C GLY A 621 11.76 -27.96 -14.47
N ILE A 622 10.90 -27.73 -15.49
CA ILE A 622 10.58 -26.39 -15.98
C ILE A 622 9.29 -25.89 -15.39
N LEU A 623 9.36 -24.69 -14.88
CA LEU A 623 8.22 -23.95 -14.38
C LEU A 623 7.56 -23.20 -15.55
N THR A 624 6.29 -23.47 -15.79
CA THR A 624 5.51 -22.81 -16.87
C THR A 624 4.19 -22.31 -16.33
N ILE A 625 3.82 -21.11 -16.74
CA ILE A 625 2.52 -20.50 -16.39
C ILE A 625 1.48 -20.96 -17.40
N PHE A 626 0.37 -21.45 -16.90
CA PHE A 626 -0.81 -21.86 -17.68
C PHE A 626 -2.06 -21.22 -17.12
N ASN A 627 -3.07 -21.05 -17.97
CA ASN A 627 -4.45 -20.84 -17.56
C ASN A 627 -5.04 -22.17 -17.10
N ALA A 628 -4.73 -22.57 -15.88
CA ALA A 628 -4.86 -23.96 -15.41
C ALA A 628 -6.30 -24.36 -15.09
N GLY A 629 -7.24 -23.38 -14.94
CA GLY A 629 -8.59 -23.79 -14.67
C GLY A 629 -9.52 -22.77 -14.04
N LYS A 630 -10.45 -23.31 -13.25
CA LYS A 630 -11.45 -22.58 -12.49
C LYS A 630 -11.20 -22.79 -11.01
N ALA A 631 -11.45 -21.76 -10.21
CA ALA A 631 -11.38 -21.86 -8.76
C ALA A 631 -12.52 -21.06 -8.13
N THR A 632 -12.95 -21.48 -6.96
CA THR A 632 -13.97 -20.81 -6.16
C THR A 632 -13.38 -20.48 -4.79
N VAL A 633 -13.68 -19.29 -4.26
CA VAL A 633 -13.32 -18.88 -2.92
C VAL A 633 -14.57 -18.39 -2.21
N ASP A 634 -14.97 -19.10 -1.17
CA ASP A 634 -16.01 -18.71 -0.24
C ASP A 634 -15.39 -18.21 1.05
N GLY A 635 -15.95 -17.15 1.64
CA GLY A 635 -15.37 -16.65 2.87
C GLY A 635 -16.22 -15.65 3.63
N SER A 636 -15.75 -15.35 4.83
CA SER A 636 -16.34 -14.34 5.70
C SER A 636 -15.22 -13.59 6.45
N GLU A 637 -15.47 -12.32 6.70
CA GLU A 637 -14.56 -11.44 7.44
C GLU A 637 -15.34 -10.64 8.47
N ILE A 638 -14.74 -10.45 9.66
CA ILE A 638 -15.31 -9.65 10.76
C ILE A 638 -14.21 -8.77 11.32
N GLU A 639 -14.50 -7.49 11.52
CA GLU A 639 -13.64 -6.53 12.20
C GLU A 639 -14.46 -5.81 13.27
N LEU A 640 -14.01 -5.89 14.51
CA LEU A 640 -14.59 -5.23 15.68
C LEU A 640 -13.58 -4.25 16.26
N ALA A 641 -14.00 -3.02 16.51
CA ALA A 641 -13.23 -2.05 17.29
C ALA A 641 -14.10 -1.50 18.42
N VAL A 642 -13.54 -1.38 19.61
CA VAL A 642 -14.24 -0.90 20.81
C VAL A 642 -13.35 0.06 21.57
N LYS A 643 -13.90 1.19 21.97
CA LYS A 643 -13.28 2.17 22.87
C LYS A 643 -14.00 2.17 24.22
N PRO A 644 -13.66 1.24 25.14
CA PRO A 644 -14.35 1.11 26.42
C PRO A 644 -14.09 2.32 27.34
N ALA A 645 -12.92 2.94 27.20
CA ALA A 645 -12.52 4.15 27.90
C ALA A 645 -11.79 5.11 26.94
N SER A 646 -11.69 6.39 27.29
CA SER A 646 -10.98 7.39 26.46
C SER A 646 -9.51 7.04 26.22
N TRP A 647 -8.90 6.29 27.11
CA TRP A 647 -7.49 5.90 27.10
C TRP A 647 -7.22 4.50 26.55
N LEU A 648 -8.25 3.72 26.14
CA LEU A 648 -8.11 2.34 25.68
C LEU A 648 -8.91 2.10 24.40
N ASP A 649 -8.20 1.69 23.34
CA ASP A 649 -8.78 1.19 22.09
C ASP A 649 -8.51 -0.32 21.99
N LEU A 650 -9.55 -1.11 21.74
CA LEU A 650 -9.47 -2.55 21.53
C LEU A 650 -9.92 -2.88 20.12
N SER A 651 -9.25 -3.80 19.47
CA SER A 651 -9.68 -4.33 18.18
C SER A 651 -9.53 -5.84 18.10
N ALA A 652 -10.45 -6.45 17.37
CA ALA A 652 -10.41 -7.88 17.05
C ALA A 652 -10.82 -8.07 15.60
N ASN A 653 -10.19 -9.01 14.92
CA ASN A 653 -10.50 -9.33 13.54
C ASN A 653 -10.43 -10.84 13.30
N PHE A 654 -11.23 -11.32 12.35
CA PHE A 654 -11.28 -12.71 11.96
C PHE A 654 -11.58 -12.83 10.46
N ALA A 655 -10.91 -13.76 9.78
CA ALA A 655 -11.21 -14.13 8.41
C ALA A 655 -11.28 -15.65 8.28
N TYR A 656 -12.29 -16.12 7.58
CA TYR A 656 -12.47 -17.50 7.16
C TYR A 656 -12.46 -17.57 5.64
N LEU A 657 -11.68 -18.50 5.06
CA LEU A 657 -11.52 -18.71 3.64
C LEU A 657 -11.63 -20.21 3.29
N ASP A 658 -12.46 -20.57 2.34
CA ASP A 658 -12.45 -21.89 1.69
C ASP A 658 -12.24 -21.71 0.19
N GLY A 659 -10.97 -21.68 -0.21
CA GLY A 659 -10.55 -21.55 -1.62
C GLY A 659 -10.18 -22.91 -2.21
N ARG A 660 -10.76 -23.29 -3.36
CA ARG A 660 -10.52 -24.57 -4.02
C ARG A 660 -10.40 -24.41 -5.53
N TYR A 661 -9.56 -25.24 -6.12
CA TYR A 661 -9.54 -25.43 -7.57
C TYR A 661 -10.71 -26.32 -8.00
N ASP A 662 -11.72 -25.76 -8.64
CA ASP A 662 -12.85 -26.53 -9.19
C ASP A 662 -12.39 -27.43 -10.34
N ARG A 663 -11.50 -26.90 -11.17
CA ARG A 663 -10.84 -27.61 -12.26
C ARG A 663 -9.41 -27.09 -12.42
N PHE A 664 -8.44 -27.97 -12.29
CA PHE A 664 -7.02 -27.68 -12.55
C PHE A 664 -6.36 -28.91 -13.20
N VAL A 665 -6.33 -28.91 -14.51
CA VAL A 665 -5.73 -29.99 -15.29
C VAL A 665 -4.76 -29.41 -16.31
N VAL A 666 -3.47 -29.78 -16.22
CA VAL A 666 -2.44 -29.39 -17.18
C VAL A 666 -1.60 -30.63 -17.53
N GLY A 667 -1.74 -31.14 -18.75
CA GLY A 667 -1.12 -32.40 -19.15
C GLY A 667 -1.60 -33.55 -18.25
N THR A 668 -0.66 -34.21 -17.58
CA THR A 668 -0.93 -35.29 -16.61
C THR A 668 -1.14 -34.79 -15.17
N VAL A 669 -0.94 -33.49 -14.90
CA VAL A 669 -1.14 -32.91 -13.57
C VAL A 669 -2.61 -32.57 -13.36
N ASN A 670 -3.22 -33.13 -12.34
CA ASN A 670 -4.60 -32.85 -11.94
C ASN A 670 -4.64 -32.44 -10.46
N ASN A 671 -4.85 -31.14 -10.21
CA ASN A 671 -4.97 -30.55 -8.87
C ASN A 671 -6.43 -30.14 -8.55
N SER A 672 -7.40 -30.62 -9.32
CA SER A 672 -8.82 -30.32 -9.07
C SER A 672 -9.26 -30.80 -7.69
N GLY A 673 -10.03 -29.98 -6.97
CA GLY A 673 -10.47 -30.24 -5.60
C GLY A 673 -9.45 -29.83 -4.52
N ASN A 674 -8.19 -29.58 -4.87
CA ASN A 674 -7.20 -29.13 -3.89
C ASN A 674 -7.50 -27.73 -3.35
N PRO A 675 -7.14 -27.43 -2.10
CA PRO A 675 -7.12 -26.06 -1.59
C PRO A 675 -6.22 -25.16 -2.44
N MET A 676 -6.60 -23.89 -2.58
CA MET A 676 -5.76 -22.91 -3.26
C MET A 676 -4.47 -22.64 -2.48
N SER A 677 -3.38 -22.43 -3.21
CA SER A 677 -2.08 -22.05 -2.61
C SER A 677 -2.16 -20.70 -1.88
N ASN A 678 -1.35 -20.52 -0.84
CA ASN A 678 -1.27 -19.29 -0.03
C ASN A 678 -2.62 -18.82 0.53
N SER A 679 -3.49 -19.76 0.88
CA SER A 679 -4.85 -19.51 1.37
C SER A 679 -5.07 -20.17 2.74
N PRO A 680 -4.55 -19.58 3.84
CA PRO A 680 -4.84 -20.09 5.19
C PRO A 680 -6.33 -20.00 5.46
N ARG A 681 -6.92 -21.11 5.95
CA ARG A 681 -8.38 -21.23 6.09
C ARG A 681 -8.94 -20.29 7.15
N ARG A 682 -8.19 -20.06 8.23
CA ARG A 682 -8.59 -19.16 9.33
C ARG A 682 -7.43 -18.24 9.68
N GLN A 683 -7.77 -16.98 9.91
CA GLN A 683 -6.84 -15.98 10.41
C GLN A 683 -7.57 -15.16 11.48
N ALA A 684 -6.88 -14.81 12.55
CA ALA A 684 -7.42 -14.01 13.63
C ALA A 684 -6.38 -13.03 14.15
N GLY A 685 -6.84 -11.89 14.62
CA GLY A 685 -6.00 -10.90 15.29
C GLY A 685 -6.74 -10.20 16.40
N ILE A 686 -6.02 -9.81 17.42
CA ILE A 686 -6.48 -8.91 18.48
C ILE A 686 -5.42 -7.85 18.71
N ALA A 687 -5.84 -6.64 19.02
CA ALA A 687 -4.92 -5.58 19.41
C ALA A 687 -5.55 -4.66 20.45
N ALA A 688 -4.69 -4.05 21.26
CA ALA A 688 -5.05 -3.08 22.28
C ALA A 688 -4.06 -1.91 22.22
N ASP A 689 -4.57 -0.68 22.17
CA ASP A 689 -3.81 0.57 22.22
C ASP A 689 -4.16 1.30 23.51
N LEU A 690 -3.13 1.66 24.28
CA LEU A 690 -3.23 2.37 25.55
C LEU A 690 -2.65 3.78 25.41
N ARG A 691 -3.37 4.79 25.90
CA ARG A 691 -2.85 6.15 26.16
C ARG A 691 -3.48 6.70 27.43
N TYR A 692 -2.88 6.34 28.57
CA TYR A 692 -3.41 6.66 29.89
C TYR A 692 -2.78 7.94 30.45
N PRO A 693 -3.58 8.96 30.84
CA PRO A 693 -3.06 10.21 31.37
C PRO A 693 -2.46 10.04 32.77
N VAL A 694 -1.30 10.62 32.99
CA VAL A 694 -0.61 10.70 34.28
C VAL A 694 -0.13 12.15 34.52
N SER A 695 0.34 12.47 35.73
CA SER A 695 0.71 13.85 36.08
C SER A 695 1.83 14.46 35.21
N PHE A 696 2.70 13.64 34.62
CA PHE A 696 3.83 14.07 33.80
C PHE A 696 3.63 13.84 32.28
N GLY A 697 2.43 13.43 31.86
CA GLY A 697 2.12 13.16 30.45
C GLY A 697 1.20 11.98 30.27
N TYR A 698 1.60 11.02 29.42
CA TYR A 698 0.81 9.83 29.13
C TYR A 698 1.67 8.57 29.23
N LEU A 699 1.11 7.52 29.84
CA LEU A 699 1.58 6.16 29.62
C LEU A 699 1.00 5.67 28.30
N VAL A 700 1.87 5.27 27.37
CA VAL A 700 1.48 4.79 26.05
C VAL A 700 1.94 3.35 25.86
N GLY A 701 1.16 2.57 25.10
CA GLY A 701 1.54 1.21 24.79
C GLY A 701 0.61 0.56 23.79
N ALA A 702 1.07 -0.54 23.21
CA ALA A 702 0.28 -1.38 22.35
C ALA A 702 0.59 -2.86 22.60
N ALA A 703 -0.42 -3.68 22.46
CA ALA A 703 -0.29 -5.14 22.43
C ALA A 703 -1.02 -5.66 21.20
N SER A 704 -0.44 -6.63 20.51
CA SER A 704 -1.13 -7.31 19.41
C SER A 704 -0.77 -8.78 19.37
N TYR A 705 -1.74 -9.61 18.97
CA TYR A 705 -1.54 -11.00 18.66
C TYR A 705 -2.21 -11.32 17.33
N ALA A 706 -1.46 -11.89 16.40
CA ALA A 706 -1.95 -12.32 15.10
C ALA A 706 -1.68 -13.82 14.93
N TRP A 707 -2.72 -14.56 14.57
CA TRP A 707 -2.67 -16.00 14.34
C TRP A 707 -3.18 -16.34 12.93
N LYS A 708 -2.57 -17.36 12.33
CA LYS A 708 -3.03 -17.97 11.07
C LYS A 708 -2.94 -19.47 11.10
N ASP A 709 -3.86 -20.11 10.39
CA ASP A 709 -3.94 -21.56 10.20
C ASP A 709 -2.81 -22.07 9.29
N SER A 710 -2.58 -23.37 9.29
CA SER A 710 -1.70 -24.04 8.34
C SER A 710 -2.21 -23.88 6.92
N TYR A 711 -1.30 -23.78 5.95
CA TYR A 711 -1.64 -23.68 4.53
C TYR A 711 -0.53 -24.22 3.64
N ASN A 712 -0.86 -24.52 2.39
CA ASN A 712 0.11 -24.97 1.40
C ASN A 712 0.56 -23.82 0.50
N THR A 713 1.84 -23.78 0.13
CA THR A 713 2.39 -22.77 -0.78
C THR A 713 2.31 -23.17 -2.25
N GLY A 714 1.98 -24.42 -2.56
CA GLY A 714 1.85 -24.96 -3.91
C GLY A 714 0.47 -25.56 -4.20
N ALA A 715 0.01 -25.47 -5.44
CA ALA A 715 -1.29 -25.94 -5.89
C ALA A 715 -1.46 -27.48 -5.85
N ALA A 716 -0.36 -28.23 -5.89
CA ALA A 716 -0.36 -29.69 -5.79
C ALA A 716 -0.71 -30.20 -4.38
N ASN A 717 -0.85 -29.31 -3.40
CA ASN A 717 -1.11 -29.64 -2.00
C ASN A 717 -0.07 -30.63 -1.41
N ASP A 718 1.18 -30.50 -1.86
CA ASP A 718 2.30 -31.32 -1.40
C ASP A 718 2.52 -31.08 0.11
N PRO A 719 2.54 -32.12 0.97
CA PRO A 719 2.83 -31.98 2.40
C PRO A 719 4.17 -31.30 2.69
N ASN A 720 5.16 -31.44 1.80
CA ASN A 720 6.47 -30.79 1.94
C ASN A 720 6.41 -29.28 1.73
N LEU A 721 5.34 -28.75 1.13
CA LEU A 721 5.09 -27.34 0.94
C LEU A 721 4.09 -26.75 1.96
N GLN A 722 3.63 -27.58 2.91
CA GLN A 722 2.72 -27.13 3.96
C GLN A 722 3.47 -26.32 5.01
N LEU A 723 2.98 -25.13 5.30
CA LEU A 723 3.40 -24.31 6.43
C LEU A 723 2.54 -24.60 7.64
N PRO A 724 3.13 -24.80 8.83
CA PRO A 724 2.36 -24.99 10.07
C PRO A 724 1.62 -23.72 10.47
N ALA A 725 0.57 -23.87 11.25
CA ALA A 725 -0.10 -22.75 11.92
C ALA A 725 0.84 -22.07 12.91
N PHE A 726 0.74 -20.76 13.04
CA PHE A 726 1.52 -20.02 14.04
C PHE A 726 0.83 -18.74 14.48
N GLY A 727 1.24 -18.22 15.64
CA GLY A 727 0.81 -16.94 16.18
C GLY A 727 1.99 -16.10 16.65
N LEU A 728 1.90 -14.80 16.45
CA LEU A 728 2.92 -13.82 16.82
C LEU A 728 2.32 -12.77 17.74
N ALA A 729 2.97 -12.55 18.88
CA ALA A 729 2.64 -11.49 19.82
C ALA A 729 3.67 -10.37 19.77
N ASN A 730 3.20 -9.11 19.74
CA ASN A 730 4.04 -7.92 19.82
C ASN A 730 3.55 -7.03 20.97
N LEU A 731 4.48 -6.38 21.65
CA LEU A 731 4.22 -5.48 22.78
C LEU A 731 5.05 -4.20 22.65
N SER A 732 4.49 -3.10 23.10
CA SER A 732 5.23 -1.87 23.31
C SER A 732 4.69 -1.13 24.53
N ALA A 733 5.56 -0.40 25.25
CA ALA A 733 5.18 0.42 26.39
C ALA A 733 6.15 1.60 26.54
N GLY A 734 5.66 2.72 27.00
CA GLY A 734 6.48 3.90 27.14
C GLY A 734 5.75 5.11 27.71
N VAL A 735 6.36 6.25 27.52
CA VAL A 735 5.87 7.55 28.01
C VAL A 735 5.86 8.58 26.87
N GLU A 736 4.89 9.47 26.89
CA GLU A 736 4.74 10.59 25.96
C GLU A 736 4.54 11.87 26.79
N SER A 737 5.19 12.96 26.36
CA SER A 737 5.02 14.26 27.01
C SER A 737 3.58 14.78 26.96
N PRO A 738 3.16 15.68 27.87
CA PRO A 738 1.81 16.20 27.91
C PRO A 738 1.37 16.88 26.59
N ASP A 739 2.31 17.56 25.93
CA ASP A 739 2.12 18.28 24.67
C ASP A 739 2.39 17.41 23.42
N GLY A 740 2.83 16.16 23.60
CA GLY A 740 3.16 15.25 22.51
C GLY A 740 4.47 15.56 21.78
N THR A 741 5.28 16.47 22.30
CA THR A 741 6.57 16.87 21.67
C THR A 741 7.60 15.76 21.69
N TRP A 742 7.58 14.87 22.68
CA TRP A 742 8.45 13.70 22.69
C TRP A 742 7.77 12.44 23.19
N ARG A 743 8.23 11.29 22.72
CA ARG A 743 7.78 9.97 23.15
C ARG A 743 8.96 9.00 23.22
N LEU A 744 9.11 8.33 24.36
CA LEU A 744 10.04 7.22 24.55
C LEU A 744 9.25 5.93 24.62
N LEU A 745 9.61 4.93 23.82
CA LEU A 745 8.90 3.65 23.72
C LEU A 745 9.89 2.48 23.76
N ALA A 746 9.68 1.53 24.65
CA ALA A 746 10.29 0.21 24.61
C ALA A 746 9.36 -0.72 23.83
N TRP A 747 9.92 -1.61 23.00
CA TRP A 747 9.14 -2.49 22.15
C TRP A 747 9.76 -3.87 22.03
N VAL A 748 8.91 -4.88 21.79
CA VAL A 748 9.30 -6.23 21.45
C VAL A 748 8.35 -6.78 20.38
N LYS A 749 8.91 -7.32 19.30
CA LYS A 749 8.21 -8.06 18.24
C LYS A 749 8.51 -9.55 18.40
N ASN A 750 7.55 -10.41 18.07
CA ASN A 750 7.64 -11.85 18.25
C ASN A 750 8.06 -12.22 19.69
N THR A 751 7.28 -11.76 20.66
CA THR A 751 7.59 -11.86 22.10
C THR A 751 7.91 -13.30 22.54
N ASN A 752 7.23 -14.29 21.96
CA ASN A 752 7.37 -15.71 22.29
C ASN A 752 8.57 -16.37 21.60
N ASP A 753 9.31 -15.61 20.76
CA ASP A 753 10.39 -16.13 19.90
C ASP A 753 9.96 -17.33 19.04
N THR A 754 8.73 -17.27 18.54
CA THR A 754 8.17 -18.33 17.71
C THR A 754 8.97 -18.46 16.42
N ALA A 755 9.54 -19.63 16.17
CA ALA A 755 10.12 -19.97 14.87
C ALA A 755 8.98 -20.25 13.88
N TYR A 756 8.74 -19.36 12.95
CA TYR A 756 7.69 -19.49 11.95
C TYR A 756 8.26 -19.44 10.54
N LEU A 757 7.55 -20.03 9.60
CA LEU A 757 7.99 -20.12 8.21
C LEU A 757 7.29 -19.06 7.35
N LEU A 758 8.07 -18.39 6.50
CA LEU A 758 7.58 -17.47 5.49
C LEU A 758 7.14 -18.23 4.23
N THR A 759 7.92 -19.22 3.82
CA THR A 759 7.61 -20.10 2.69
C THR A 759 8.44 -21.39 2.76
N ARG A 760 8.04 -22.37 1.95
CA ARG A 760 8.82 -23.57 1.66
C ARG A 760 9.05 -23.69 0.16
N SER A 761 10.14 -24.31 -0.24
CA SER A 761 10.48 -24.54 -1.64
C SER A 761 10.86 -26.00 -1.87
N THR A 762 10.35 -26.56 -2.97
CA THR A 762 10.81 -27.86 -3.50
C THR A 762 11.90 -27.70 -4.57
N GLN A 763 12.19 -26.48 -4.99
CA GLN A 763 13.27 -26.19 -5.95
C GLN A 763 14.64 -26.41 -5.32
N VAL A 764 14.75 -26.11 -4.03
CA VAL A 764 15.87 -26.55 -3.17
C VAL A 764 15.30 -27.59 -2.24
N VAL A 765 15.94 -28.77 -2.19
CA VAL A 765 15.41 -29.94 -1.48
C VAL A 765 15.08 -29.62 -0.02
N ARG A 766 13.79 -29.68 0.34
CA ARG A 766 13.26 -29.42 1.69
C ARG A 766 13.68 -28.10 2.31
N ALA A 767 13.86 -27.07 1.48
CA ALA A 767 14.23 -25.75 1.96
C ALA A 767 13.05 -24.99 2.58
N ARG A 768 13.33 -24.30 3.66
CA ARG A 768 12.36 -23.43 4.37
C ARG A 768 12.98 -22.07 4.64
N TYR A 769 12.20 -21.03 4.46
CA TYR A 769 12.55 -19.66 4.80
C TYR A 769 11.91 -19.30 6.14
N VAL A 770 12.75 -18.90 7.09
CA VAL A 770 12.33 -18.63 8.47
C VAL A 770 12.01 -17.14 8.62
N GLY A 771 10.98 -16.83 9.39
CA GLY A 771 10.65 -15.45 9.72
C GLY A 771 11.55 -14.85 10.79
N GLU A 772 11.43 -13.57 11.05
CA GLU A 772 12.24 -12.83 12.03
C GLU A 772 12.12 -13.43 13.44
N PRO A 773 13.23 -13.52 14.21
CA PRO A 773 13.21 -13.90 15.62
C PRO A 773 12.55 -12.83 16.48
N ARG A 774 12.60 -13.01 17.78
CA ARG A 774 12.27 -11.95 18.73
C ARG A 774 13.24 -10.79 18.56
N THR A 775 12.68 -9.62 18.21
CA THR A 775 13.41 -8.35 18.17
C THR A 775 12.86 -7.41 19.22
N PHE A 776 13.73 -6.63 19.84
CA PHE A 776 13.34 -5.67 20.87
C PHE A 776 14.29 -4.46 20.86
N GLY A 777 13.80 -3.35 21.38
CA GLY A 777 14.60 -2.13 21.40
C GLY A 777 13.85 -0.95 22.03
N LEU A 778 14.45 0.21 21.86
CA LEU A 778 13.93 1.50 22.28
C LEU A 778 13.74 2.41 21.07
N SER A 779 12.75 3.27 21.11
CA SER A 779 12.61 4.39 20.17
C SER A 779 12.35 5.69 20.92
N LEU A 780 12.99 6.75 20.46
CA LEU A 780 12.78 8.13 20.91
C LEU A 780 12.29 8.95 19.72
N THR A 781 11.09 9.51 19.85
CA THR A 781 10.49 10.39 18.85
C THR A 781 10.46 11.83 19.39
N GLY A 782 10.84 12.81 18.56
CA GLY A 782 10.68 14.25 18.83
C GLY A 782 9.83 14.91 17.74
N ARG A 783 8.99 15.88 18.11
CA ARG A 783 8.09 16.63 17.23
C ARG A 783 8.10 18.11 17.63
N PHE A 784 8.39 18.99 16.67
CA PHE A 784 8.54 20.43 16.88
C PHE A 784 7.81 21.23 15.80
#